data_f69bdc591d0922e2ec901abf473364c7
#
_entry.id   f69bdc591d0922e2ec901abf473364c7
#
_cell.length_a   1.000
_cell.length_b   1.000
_cell.length_c   1.000
_cell.angle_alpha   90.00
_cell.angle_beta   90.00
_cell.angle_gamma   90.00
#
_symmetry.space_group_name_H-M   'P 1'
#
loop_
_entity.id
_entity.type
_entity.pdbx_description
1 polymer ?
#
loop_
_entity_poly.entity_id
_entity_poly.type
_entity_poly.pdbx_seq_one_letter_code
_entity_poly.pdbx_strand_id
1 'polypeptide(L)'
;MLAPRPGAPVRDLPPVRIFLGSEPAQRRAERVFVWSIERVRDPGRRYEIHVMKDLAGFSARRWTTGFTQYRFAIPHFAASFAQRAAGKRSPSGKFPQRAQVSRSEPQASEDHLMGERRPSGLGRAIYNDTDQIYRADPGLLFDADLGDCGYRSLSPADTSVMLLDCDRMRAHWTLARAQRETKHRLHARARAVPGLWAPLDPAWNARDDEAIGADARLIHFTTLHTQPWRPFPERYAYQPNPVGELWHALEAEADARGFLTRTREHPSDRFAAWWARVGHAIDFAKPAADWLAEAPDDDVPWLLAELCARARERVEIALPACSRADRVRWEDRLAAAARAHPALSWTIRFGDALRSGGAWSQPTPPRVWVLRDDRPGNATQALGLAEALSWPYEVKYLRCRAAARLHNRWLGASLLGIDRETSSPLEPPWPDLVIAAGRRTAPVAQWIRASSQGRARIVALGRKTGDDAEQFDRVVTPSYARLFPHPRRIETGGPLHRVTRDALAKAAEEWADRLGDAPAPRIAVLVGGTSGQYRLGPAEAAQLGEACAQLARASGGSMFATTSRRLGRAATAAFCTAIGEIHFLHRWTPDDPSNPYLGLLAHADAFVITGDSESMLAEATSLGRPVAIYPLPVRASFRWLSAFREWVWRRATAKPLGPRGTPRPQRGVERWCGKAIERGYVRPTRDLDRLHTALFERGAARPFTGSFPVAEGVPWDDRAEVAAAVRAMMGVA
;
A
#
# COMPACT_ATOMS: atom_id res chain seq x y z
N MET A 1 24.95 -15.02 -3.75
CA MET A 1 25.81 -15.17 -4.96
C MET A 1 24.88 -15.55 -6.11
N LEU A 2 24.98 -14.86 -7.27
CA LEU A 2 24.26 -15.23 -8.48
C LEU A 2 25.27 -15.90 -9.43
N ALA A 3 25.17 -17.22 -9.58
CA ALA A 3 25.97 -17.98 -10.51
C ALA A 3 25.55 -17.76 -11.97
N PRO A 4 26.35 -18.09 -12.98
CA PRO A 4 25.90 -18.16 -14.35
C PRO A 4 24.63 -19.01 -14.47
N ARG A 5 23.69 -18.59 -15.34
CA ARG A 5 22.44 -19.34 -15.52
C ARG A 5 22.71 -20.69 -16.18
N PRO A 6 21.99 -21.75 -15.78
CA PRO A 6 22.11 -23.05 -16.45
C PRO A 6 21.91 -22.91 -17.96
N GLY A 7 22.84 -23.52 -18.72
CA GLY A 7 22.80 -23.46 -20.19
C GLY A 7 23.37 -22.20 -20.84
N ALA A 8 23.68 -21.15 -20.09
CA ALA A 8 24.35 -19.97 -20.64
C ALA A 8 25.86 -20.21 -20.79
N PRO A 9 26.53 -19.74 -21.88
CA PRO A 9 27.96 -19.80 -22.01
C PRO A 9 28.64 -18.98 -20.91
N VAL A 10 29.50 -19.63 -20.10
CA VAL A 10 30.20 -18.95 -19.01
C VAL A 10 31.24 -18.01 -19.61
N ARG A 11 31.17 -16.73 -19.20
CA ARG A 11 32.14 -15.71 -19.61
C ARG A 11 33.34 -15.73 -18.68
N ASP A 12 34.54 -15.71 -19.25
CA ASP A 12 35.79 -15.54 -18.52
C ASP A 12 36.03 -14.07 -18.17
N LEU A 13 35.17 -13.55 -17.30
CA LEU A 13 35.21 -12.19 -16.79
C LEU A 13 35.24 -12.21 -15.28
N PRO A 14 35.85 -11.20 -14.64
CA PRO A 14 35.81 -11.08 -13.19
C PRO A 14 34.37 -10.99 -12.68
N PRO A 15 34.06 -11.57 -11.52
CA PRO A 15 32.73 -11.45 -10.93
C PRO A 15 32.39 -9.99 -10.63
N VAL A 16 31.18 -9.61 -10.91
CA VAL A 16 30.66 -8.28 -10.55
C VAL A 16 30.44 -8.24 -9.04
N ARG A 17 31.22 -7.46 -8.31
CA ARG A 17 31.12 -7.31 -6.85
C ARG A 17 30.26 -6.13 -6.47
N ILE A 18 29.21 -6.39 -5.74
CA ILE A 18 28.23 -5.39 -5.26
C ILE A 18 28.17 -5.47 -3.74
N PHE A 19 28.45 -4.35 -3.08
CA PHE A 19 28.28 -4.19 -1.65
C PHE A 19 26.98 -3.44 -1.40
N LEU A 20 26.03 -4.09 -0.73
CA LEU A 20 24.70 -3.57 -0.45
C LEU A 20 24.60 -3.12 1.01
N GLY A 21 24.49 -1.82 1.24
CA GLY A 21 24.24 -1.27 2.57
C GLY A 21 22.79 -1.48 2.97
N SER A 22 22.55 -2.15 4.10
CA SER A 22 21.20 -2.50 4.56
C SER A 22 21.06 -2.54 6.08
N GLU A 23 19.80 -2.66 6.54
CA GLU A 23 19.42 -2.84 7.93
C GLU A 23 18.22 -3.78 8.06
N PRO A 24 17.94 -4.37 9.24
CA PRO A 24 16.89 -5.39 9.40
C PRO A 24 15.51 -5.01 8.89
N ALA A 25 15.14 -3.72 8.92
CA ALA A 25 13.85 -3.24 8.41
C ALA A 25 13.74 -3.26 6.88
N GLN A 26 14.86 -3.38 6.16
CA GLN A 26 14.95 -3.24 4.70
C GLN A 26 14.91 -4.58 3.92
N ARG A 27 14.55 -5.70 4.56
CA ARG A 27 14.62 -7.03 3.91
C ARG A 27 13.81 -7.17 2.63
N ARG A 28 12.61 -6.58 2.58
CA ARG A 28 11.81 -6.61 1.36
C ARG A 28 12.55 -5.90 0.22
N ALA A 29 13.17 -4.76 0.53
CA ALA A 29 13.99 -4.03 -0.43
C ALA A 29 15.24 -4.82 -0.84
N GLU A 30 15.96 -5.48 0.09
CA GLU A 30 17.09 -6.37 -0.23
C GLU A 30 16.69 -7.44 -1.27
N ARG A 31 15.55 -8.09 -1.04
CA ARG A 31 15.05 -9.14 -1.93
C ARG A 31 14.74 -8.60 -3.32
N VAL A 32 14.01 -7.49 -3.40
CA VAL A 32 13.65 -6.87 -4.69
C VAL A 32 14.88 -6.29 -5.39
N PHE A 33 15.85 -5.75 -4.65
CA PHE A 33 17.13 -5.31 -5.19
C PHE A 33 17.86 -6.48 -5.88
N VAL A 34 18.02 -7.61 -5.21
CA VAL A 34 18.70 -8.79 -5.78
C VAL A 34 17.91 -9.36 -6.96
N TRP A 35 16.58 -9.39 -6.87
CA TRP A 35 15.72 -9.81 -7.98
C TRP A 35 15.85 -8.89 -9.19
N SER A 36 15.93 -7.58 -8.99
CA SER A 36 16.11 -6.63 -10.08
C SER A 36 17.42 -6.88 -10.87
N ILE A 37 18.50 -7.27 -10.16
CA ILE A 37 19.76 -7.70 -10.78
C ILE A 37 19.57 -9.02 -11.53
N GLU A 38 18.99 -10.05 -10.87
CA GLU A 38 18.76 -11.36 -11.50
C GLU A 38 18.00 -11.23 -12.82
N ARG A 39 17.10 -10.27 -12.91
CA ARG A 39 16.29 -10.03 -14.10
C ARG A 39 17.06 -9.48 -15.28
N VAL A 40 18.01 -8.56 -15.04
CA VAL A 40 18.70 -7.77 -16.09
C VAL A 40 20.17 -8.17 -16.30
N ARG A 41 20.74 -9.01 -15.45
CA ARG A 41 22.16 -9.38 -15.51
C ARG A 41 22.55 -10.21 -16.74
N ASP A 42 23.80 -10.13 -17.13
CA ASP A 42 24.40 -11.05 -18.08
C ASP A 42 24.28 -12.51 -17.55
N PRO A 43 23.61 -13.41 -18.30
CA PRO A 43 23.37 -14.77 -17.85
C PRO A 43 24.65 -15.61 -17.74
N GLY A 44 25.71 -15.28 -18.48
CA GLY A 44 27.00 -16.01 -18.46
C GLY A 44 27.95 -15.50 -17.39
N ARG A 45 27.65 -14.46 -16.65
CA ARG A 45 28.56 -13.83 -15.69
C ARG A 45 28.15 -14.09 -14.24
N ARG A 46 29.15 -14.15 -13.33
CA ARG A 46 28.93 -14.28 -11.88
C ARG A 46 28.74 -12.90 -11.24
N TYR A 47 27.81 -12.83 -10.27
CA TYR A 47 27.55 -11.62 -9.46
C TYR A 47 27.68 -11.97 -7.98
N GLU A 48 28.52 -11.25 -7.24
CA GLU A 48 28.77 -11.41 -5.82
C GLU A 48 28.13 -10.25 -5.06
N ILE A 49 27.00 -10.49 -4.41
CA ILE A 49 26.26 -9.46 -3.66
C ILE A 49 26.55 -9.67 -2.17
N HIS A 50 27.23 -8.70 -1.57
CA HIS A 50 27.63 -8.69 -0.18
C HIS A 50 26.72 -7.73 0.61
N VAL A 51 25.78 -8.28 1.36
CA VAL A 51 24.87 -7.47 2.20
C VAL A 51 25.59 -7.04 3.47
N MET A 52 25.81 -5.74 3.63
CA MET A 52 26.42 -5.14 4.80
C MET A 52 25.34 -4.72 5.78
N LYS A 53 25.17 -5.52 6.84
CA LYS A 53 24.13 -5.36 7.84
C LYS A 53 24.67 -5.70 9.24
N ASP A 54 24.29 -4.92 10.26
CA ASP A 54 24.70 -5.12 11.65
C ASP A 54 26.22 -5.28 11.86
N LEU A 55 27.01 -4.50 11.13
CA LEU A 55 28.48 -4.56 11.23
C LEU A 55 28.95 -4.09 12.60
N ALA A 56 29.87 -4.87 13.21
CA ALA A 56 30.46 -4.53 14.50
C ALA A 56 31.29 -3.24 14.44
N GLY A 57 31.23 -2.45 15.52
CA GLY A 57 31.98 -1.20 15.64
C GLY A 57 31.34 0.01 14.95
N PHE A 58 30.20 -0.14 14.28
CA PHE A 58 29.44 0.98 13.71
C PHE A 58 28.29 1.38 14.62
N SER A 59 28.10 2.69 14.86
CA SER A 59 27.06 3.23 15.70
C SER A 59 25.86 3.74 14.89
N ALA A 60 24.69 3.13 15.10
CA ALA A 60 23.44 3.57 14.49
C ALA A 60 22.88 4.89 15.06
N ARG A 61 23.43 5.40 16.18
CA ARG A 61 22.83 6.52 16.94
C ARG A 61 22.89 7.89 16.24
N ARG A 62 23.71 8.03 15.20
CA ARG A 62 23.98 9.32 14.54
C ARG A 62 23.31 9.53 13.18
N TRP A 63 22.56 8.51 12.67
CA TRP A 63 22.10 8.51 11.28
C TRP A 63 20.63 8.11 11.16
N THR A 64 20.00 8.53 10.06
CA THR A 64 18.62 8.18 9.74
C THR A 64 18.49 6.69 9.38
N THR A 65 19.53 6.13 8.72
CA THR A 65 19.69 4.71 8.39
C THR A 65 21.00 4.20 8.98
N GLY A 66 20.98 3.01 9.60
CA GLY A 66 22.13 2.45 10.31
C GLY A 66 23.33 2.10 9.44
N PHE A 67 23.13 1.93 8.14
CA PHE A 67 24.12 1.45 7.19
C PHE A 67 24.88 2.55 6.43
N THR A 68 24.55 3.82 6.62
CA THR A 68 25.14 4.93 5.83
C THR A 68 26.68 4.96 5.85
N GLN A 69 27.31 4.50 6.92
CA GLN A 69 28.78 4.50 7.04
C GLN A 69 29.48 3.26 6.50
N TYR A 70 28.76 2.15 6.27
CA TYR A 70 29.35 0.90 5.80
C TYR A 70 30.08 1.06 4.47
N ARG A 71 29.60 1.98 3.61
CA ARG A 71 30.19 2.25 2.30
C ARG A 71 31.67 2.65 2.33
N PHE A 72 32.11 3.26 3.43
CA PHE A 72 33.52 3.68 3.59
C PHE A 72 34.42 2.55 4.09
N ALA A 73 33.87 1.40 4.47
CA ALA A 73 34.63 0.22 4.86
C ALA A 73 34.84 -0.77 3.69
N ILE A 74 34.24 -0.51 2.52
CA ILE A 74 34.32 -1.42 1.35
C ILE A 74 35.75 -1.66 0.90
N PRO A 75 36.66 -0.66 0.81
CA PRO A 75 38.03 -0.90 0.41
C PRO A 75 38.75 -1.93 1.29
N HIS A 76 38.43 -1.95 2.60
CA HIS A 76 38.98 -2.94 3.52
C HIS A 76 38.43 -4.34 3.25
N PHE A 77 37.12 -4.49 3.09
CA PHE A 77 36.48 -5.79 2.86
C PHE A 77 36.84 -6.38 1.47
N ALA A 78 36.82 -5.57 0.43
CA ALA A 78 37.17 -6.01 -0.93
C ALA A 78 38.60 -6.57 -1.03
N ALA A 79 39.57 -5.96 -0.32
CA ALA A 79 40.93 -6.46 -0.26
C ALA A 79 41.04 -7.85 0.39
N SER A 80 40.24 -8.13 1.41
CA SER A 80 40.23 -9.44 2.06
C SER A 80 39.67 -10.55 1.16
N PHE A 81 38.77 -10.23 0.25
CA PHE A 81 38.27 -11.20 -0.75
C PHE A 81 39.30 -11.50 -1.86
N ALA A 82 40.03 -10.49 -2.31
CA ALA A 82 41.07 -10.66 -3.30
C ALA A 82 42.22 -11.57 -2.78
N GLN A 83 42.60 -11.42 -1.52
CA GLN A 83 43.62 -12.26 -0.87
C GLN A 83 43.22 -13.74 -0.76
N ARG A 84 41.91 -14.03 -0.56
CA ARG A 84 41.39 -15.39 -0.52
C ARG A 84 41.34 -16.04 -1.89
N ALA A 85 40.94 -15.30 -2.91
CA ALA A 85 40.96 -15.79 -4.29
C ALA A 85 42.40 -16.19 -4.75
N ALA A 86 43.43 -15.52 -4.18
CA ALA A 86 44.84 -15.81 -4.43
C ALA A 86 45.45 -16.93 -3.54
N GLY A 87 44.62 -17.71 -2.81
CA GLY A 87 45.10 -18.85 -2.01
C GLY A 87 45.81 -18.47 -0.70
N LYS A 88 45.89 -17.21 -0.32
CA LYS A 88 46.53 -16.78 0.94
C LYS A 88 45.52 -16.88 2.08
N ARG A 89 45.75 -17.74 3.07
CA ARG A 89 44.93 -17.84 4.28
C ARG A 89 44.95 -16.52 5.04
N SER A 90 43.81 -15.83 5.06
CA SER A 90 43.58 -14.71 5.97
C SER A 90 42.69 -15.19 7.13
N PRO A 91 42.91 -14.71 8.37
CA PRO A 91 42.06 -15.09 9.49
C PRO A 91 40.62 -14.59 9.23
N SER A 92 39.67 -15.49 9.42
CA SER A 92 38.22 -15.36 9.39
C SER A 92 37.64 -14.25 8.50
N GLY A 93 37.22 -14.64 7.33
CA GLY A 93 36.61 -13.73 6.37
C GLY A 93 35.10 -13.56 6.48
N LYS A 94 34.60 -13.54 7.67
CA LYS A 94 33.21 -13.17 8.00
C LYS A 94 33.18 -11.71 8.38
N PHE A 95 32.14 -10.97 7.98
CA PHE A 95 31.92 -9.66 8.55
C PHE A 95 31.89 -9.79 10.08
N PRO A 96 32.66 -9.00 10.86
CA PRO A 96 32.64 -9.11 12.30
C PRO A 96 31.25 -8.75 12.83
N GLN A 97 30.52 -9.77 13.30
CA GLN A 97 29.28 -9.58 14.03
C GLN A 97 29.60 -9.35 15.52
N ARG A 98 28.68 -8.73 16.26
CA ARG A 98 28.84 -8.39 17.67
C ARG A 98 29.18 -9.61 18.52
N ALA A 99 30.46 -9.96 18.63
CA ALA A 99 31.01 -10.76 19.71
C ALA A 99 32.52 -10.58 19.75
N GLN A 100 33.02 -10.08 20.85
CA GLN A 100 34.41 -10.03 21.35
C GLN A 100 35.45 -9.35 20.45
N VAL A 101 35.74 -8.10 20.78
CA VAL A 101 36.94 -7.40 20.34
C VAL A 101 38.03 -7.63 21.40
N SER A 102 39.02 -8.47 21.13
CA SER A 102 40.30 -8.44 21.84
C SER A 102 41.13 -7.25 21.34
N ARG A 103 41.60 -6.44 22.29
CA ARG A 103 42.50 -5.30 22.05
C ARG A 103 43.91 -5.85 21.80
N SER A 104 44.35 -5.93 20.52
CA SER A 104 45.77 -5.83 20.13
C SER A 104 45.87 -5.98 18.62
N GLU A 105 46.10 -4.92 17.89
CA GLU A 105 46.65 -4.92 16.54
C GLU A 105 48.03 -4.26 16.55
N PRO A 106 49.05 -4.87 15.90
CA PRO A 106 50.36 -4.24 15.70
C PRO A 106 50.25 -3.15 14.61
N GLN A 107 50.85 -2.03 14.87
CA GLN A 107 51.12 -0.97 13.87
C GLN A 107 52.02 -1.54 12.79
N ALA A 108 51.50 -1.68 11.57
CA ALA A 108 52.32 -1.93 10.40
C ALA A 108 52.82 -0.59 9.82
N SER A 109 54.15 -0.47 9.68
CA SER A 109 54.89 0.65 9.11
C SER A 109 54.44 0.98 7.69
N GLU A 110 54.23 2.27 7.46
CA GLU A 110 54.04 2.88 6.14
C GLU A 110 55.41 2.95 5.44
N ASP A 111 55.76 1.99 4.61
CA ASP A 111 56.68 2.22 3.51
C ASP A 111 56.69 1.04 2.52
N HIS A 112 56.76 1.39 1.23
CA HIS A 112 56.89 0.57 0.05
C HIS A 112 55.66 -0.19 -0.45
N LEU A 113 55.04 0.41 -1.48
CA LEU A 113 54.48 -0.32 -2.63
C LEU A 113 54.10 0.69 -3.76
N MET A 114 55.11 1.14 -4.45
CA MET A 114 54.96 1.68 -5.80
C MET A 114 55.39 0.59 -6.78
N GLY A 115 54.50 0.23 -7.71
CA GLY A 115 54.86 -0.54 -8.89
C GLY A 115 54.41 -1.99 -8.91
N GLU A 116 53.20 -2.19 -9.48
CA GLU A 116 52.86 -3.28 -10.41
C GLU A 116 51.36 -3.10 -10.75
N ARG A 117 51.06 -2.91 -12.04
CA ARG A 117 49.65 -2.92 -12.53
C ARG A 117 49.12 -4.33 -12.32
N ARG A 118 48.28 -4.48 -11.28
CA ARG A 118 47.56 -5.73 -11.01
C ARG A 118 46.44 -5.91 -12.05
N PRO A 119 46.02 -7.17 -12.34
CA PRO A 119 44.95 -7.44 -13.30
C PRO A 119 43.72 -6.64 -13.01
N SER A 120 43.21 -5.94 -14.01
CA SER A 120 42.02 -5.12 -13.94
C SER A 120 40.83 -5.93 -13.40
N GLY A 121 40.23 -5.50 -12.28
CA GLY A 121 38.97 -6.06 -11.75
C GLY A 121 39.06 -6.72 -10.36
N LEU A 122 40.21 -7.09 -9.83
CA LEU A 122 40.32 -7.69 -8.49
C LEU A 122 40.07 -6.68 -7.35
N GLY A 123 40.37 -5.40 -7.56
CA GLY A 123 40.15 -4.32 -6.59
C GLY A 123 38.89 -3.50 -6.78
N ARG A 124 38.04 -3.80 -7.77
CA ARG A 124 36.81 -3.03 -8.05
C ARG A 124 35.62 -3.51 -7.25
N ALA A 125 34.73 -2.56 -6.93
CA ALA A 125 33.44 -2.84 -6.32
C ALA A 125 32.40 -1.79 -6.69
N ILE A 126 31.13 -2.20 -6.73
CA ILE A 126 29.98 -1.30 -6.73
C ILE A 126 29.46 -1.23 -5.30
N TYR A 127 29.08 -0.04 -4.86
CA TYR A 127 28.24 0.17 -3.67
C TYR A 127 26.85 0.62 -4.05
N ASN A 128 25.87 0.04 -3.36
CA ASN A 128 24.47 0.45 -3.44
C ASN A 128 23.85 0.61 -2.04
N ASP A 129 22.95 1.56 -1.91
CA ASP A 129 21.96 1.59 -0.83
C ASP A 129 20.84 0.58 -1.18
N THR A 130 20.25 -0.05 -0.17
CA THR A 130 19.24 -1.12 -0.37
C THR A 130 17.91 -0.63 -0.95
N ASP A 131 17.68 0.69 -0.96
CA ASP A 131 16.49 1.35 -1.47
C ASP A 131 16.59 1.68 -2.98
N GLN A 132 17.19 0.76 -3.74
CA GLN A 132 17.43 0.91 -5.17
C GLN A 132 16.94 -0.32 -5.94
N ILE A 133 16.65 -0.14 -7.24
CA ILE A 133 16.36 -1.23 -8.19
C ILE A 133 17.11 -1.01 -9.50
N TYR A 134 17.68 -2.07 -10.06
CA TYR A 134 18.35 -2.05 -11.36
C TYR A 134 17.36 -2.23 -12.51
N ARG A 135 17.53 -1.45 -13.57
CA ARG A 135 16.84 -1.58 -14.86
C ARG A 135 17.78 -1.98 -16.00
N ALA A 136 19.09 -1.90 -15.76
CA ALA A 136 20.12 -2.36 -16.67
C ALA A 136 21.15 -3.21 -15.91
N ASP A 137 21.92 -4.02 -16.63
CA ASP A 137 22.94 -4.89 -16.04
C ASP A 137 23.98 -4.10 -15.26
N PRO A 138 24.16 -4.33 -13.94
CA PRO A 138 25.23 -3.71 -13.14
C PRO A 138 26.63 -4.06 -13.64
N GLY A 139 26.79 -5.10 -14.45
CA GLY A 139 28.04 -5.40 -15.13
C GLY A 139 28.54 -4.23 -16.00
N LEU A 140 27.64 -3.51 -16.65
CA LEU A 140 27.98 -2.33 -17.44
C LEU A 140 28.57 -1.21 -16.58
N LEU A 141 28.07 -1.03 -15.35
CA LEU A 141 28.64 -0.10 -14.38
C LEU A 141 29.98 -0.58 -13.85
N PHE A 142 30.09 -1.87 -13.52
CA PHE A 142 31.31 -2.48 -12.97
C PHE A 142 32.48 -2.36 -13.94
N ASP A 143 32.23 -2.54 -15.24
CA ASP A 143 33.24 -2.51 -16.29
C ASP A 143 33.54 -1.08 -16.78
N ALA A 144 32.76 -0.09 -16.37
CA ALA A 144 32.99 1.30 -16.76
C ALA A 144 34.41 1.77 -16.40
N ASP A 145 35.00 2.58 -17.25
CA ASP A 145 36.34 3.09 -17.02
C ASP A 145 36.39 4.01 -15.80
N LEU A 146 37.26 3.69 -14.85
CA LEU A 146 37.54 4.54 -13.69
C LEU A 146 38.61 5.60 -14.00
N GLY A 147 39.40 5.42 -15.06
CA GLY A 147 40.57 6.26 -15.31
C GLY A 147 41.49 6.26 -14.10
N ASP A 148 41.99 7.43 -13.73
CA ASP A 148 42.84 7.63 -12.57
C ASP A 148 42.11 8.00 -11.27
N CYS A 149 40.77 7.95 -11.23
CA CYS A 149 40.02 8.23 -10.01
C CYS A 149 39.92 7.02 -9.08
N GLY A 150 39.73 7.27 -7.78
CA GLY A 150 39.50 6.26 -6.77
C GLY A 150 38.04 5.83 -6.69
N TYR A 151 37.11 6.74 -7.07
CA TYR A 151 35.69 6.40 -7.12
C TYR A 151 34.91 7.32 -8.06
N ARG A 152 33.81 6.78 -8.62
CA ARG A 152 32.77 7.52 -9.31
C ARG A 152 31.48 7.52 -8.51
N SER A 153 30.81 8.65 -8.43
CA SER A 153 29.49 8.83 -7.82
C SER A 153 28.79 10.05 -8.41
N LEU A 154 27.50 10.23 -8.15
CA LEU A 154 26.73 11.36 -8.70
C LEU A 154 27.34 12.72 -8.31
N SER A 155 27.82 12.82 -7.07
CA SER A 155 28.64 13.95 -6.61
C SER A 155 29.60 13.49 -5.51
N PRO A 156 30.65 14.25 -5.15
CA PRO A 156 31.56 13.85 -4.07
C PRO A 156 30.89 13.60 -2.73
N ALA A 157 29.65 14.10 -2.54
CA ALA A 157 28.86 13.94 -1.33
C ALA A 157 27.69 12.97 -1.46
N ASP A 158 27.24 12.66 -2.67
CA ASP A 158 26.23 11.67 -2.96
C ASP A 158 26.91 10.36 -3.38
N THR A 159 27.06 9.50 -2.40
CA THR A 159 27.73 8.20 -2.50
C THR A 159 26.77 7.05 -2.30
N SER A 160 25.49 7.22 -2.64
CA SER A 160 24.46 6.20 -2.56
C SER A 160 24.61 5.11 -3.64
N VAL A 161 25.23 5.48 -4.78
CA VAL A 161 25.75 4.56 -5.79
C VAL A 161 27.21 4.95 -6.05
N MET A 162 28.11 4.00 -6.01
CA MET A 162 29.52 4.21 -6.31
C MET A 162 30.11 3.06 -7.11
N LEU A 163 30.97 3.40 -8.06
CA LEU A 163 31.98 2.50 -8.58
C LEU A 163 33.32 2.84 -7.93
N LEU A 164 33.99 1.87 -7.30
CA LEU A 164 35.21 2.06 -6.52
C LEU A 164 36.40 1.31 -7.09
N ASP A 165 37.54 1.97 -7.09
CA ASP A 165 38.85 1.32 -7.05
C ASP A 165 39.24 1.13 -5.58
N CYS A 166 39.10 -0.09 -5.07
CA CYS A 166 39.31 -0.39 -3.66
C CYS A 166 40.75 -0.26 -3.23
N ASP A 167 41.69 -0.51 -4.14
CA ASP A 167 43.14 -0.42 -3.84
C ASP A 167 43.52 1.07 -3.65
N ARG A 168 43.06 1.96 -4.52
CA ARG A 168 43.28 3.40 -4.37
C ARG A 168 42.60 3.99 -3.15
N MET A 169 41.38 3.52 -2.86
CA MET A 169 40.59 4.08 -1.75
C MET A 169 41.04 3.60 -0.36
N ARG A 170 41.82 2.51 -0.24
CA ARG A 170 42.26 1.96 1.07
C ARG A 170 43.01 2.96 1.94
N ALA A 171 43.85 3.81 1.35
CA ALA A 171 44.57 4.84 2.11
C ALA A 171 43.67 5.92 2.68
N HIS A 172 42.54 6.18 2.03
CA HIS A 172 41.63 7.27 2.38
C HIS A 172 40.48 6.82 3.27
N TRP A 173 39.90 5.65 2.97
CA TRP A 173 38.76 5.07 3.68
C TRP A 173 39.13 3.75 4.36
N THR A 174 39.77 3.85 5.51
CA THR A 174 40.13 2.69 6.35
C THR A 174 38.95 2.26 7.22
N LEU A 175 38.91 0.99 7.66
CA LEU A 175 37.89 0.49 8.57
C LEU A 175 37.81 1.33 9.86
N ALA A 176 38.96 1.62 10.46
CA ALA A 176 39.03 2.42 11.69
C ALA A 176 38.43 3.84 11.52
N ARG A 177 38.70 4.49 10.37
CA ARG A 177 38.09 5.79 10.04
C ARG A 177 36.60 5.66 9.79
N ALA A 178 36.16 4.66 9.04
CA ALA A 178 34.74 4.42 8.76
C ALA A 178 33.92 4.20 10.05
N GLN A 179 34.49 3.58 11.08
CA GLN A 179 33.86 3.34 12.37
C GLN A 179 33.83 4.59 13.27
N ARG A 180 34.85 5.47 13.20
CA ARG A 180 35.04 6.58 14.15
C ARG A 180 34.69 7.95 13.58
N GLU A 181 34.92 8.21 12.29
CA GLU A 181 34.73 9.53 11.68
C GLU A 181 33.29 9.71 11.17
N THR A 182 32.86 10.95 11.04
CA THR A 182 31.56 11.26 10.43
C THR A 182 31.64 11.14 8.90
N LYS A 183 30.49 10.84 8.25
CA LYS A 183 30.35 10.84 6.78
C LYS A 183 30.97 12.12 6.17
N HIS A 184 30.70 13.28 6.79
CA HIS A 184 31.19 14.57 6.30
C HIS A 184 32.74 14.63 6.28
N ARG A 185 33.39 14.15 7.34
CA ARG A 185 34.89 14.11 7.40
C ARG A 185 35.47 13.15 6.38
N LEU A 186 34.86 11.97 6.21
CA LEU A 186 35.27 10.97 5.22
C LEU A 186 35.16 11.52 3.79
N HIS A 187 34.07 12.23 3.47
CA HIS A 187 33.93 12.92 2.18
C HIS A 187 34.95 14.08 2.02
N ALA A 188 35.17 14.86 3.08
CA ALA A 188 36.12 15.97 3.03
C ALA A 188 37.56 15.50 2.73
N ARG A 189 37.97 14.38 3.34
CA ARG A 189 39.26 13.74 3.06
C ARG A 189 39.40 13.33 1.60
N ALA A 190 38.38 12.68 1.05
CA ALA A 190 38.42 12.24 -0.35
C ALA A 190 38.44 13.44 -1.31
N ARG A 191 37.69 14.51 -1.01
CA ARG A 191 37.69 15.75 -1.82
C ARG A 191 39.01 16.53 -1.77
N ALA A 192 39.76 16.40 -0.68
CA ALA A 192 41.05 17.09 -0.54
C ALA A 192 42.13 16.50 -1.47
N VAL A 193 41.89 15.33 -2.08
CA VAL A 193 42.83 14.69 -3.01
C VAL A 193 42.39 14.98 -4.44
N PRO A 194 43.12 15.80 -5.22
CA PRO A 194 42.80 16.08 -6.61
C PRO A 194 42.69 14.82 -7.46
N GLY A 195 41.67 14.71 -8.31
CA GLY A 195 41.45 13.58 -9.22
C GLY A 195 40.95 12.28 -8.58
N LEU A 196 40.80 12.23 -7.25
CA LEU A 196 40.34 10.99 -6.59
C LEU A 196 38.87 10.68 -6.88
N TRP A 197 38.05 11.68 -7.17
CA TRP A 197 36.65 11.53 -7.56
C TRP A 197 36.42 11.92 -9.01
N ALA A 198 35.51 11.20 -9.69
CA ALA A 198 34.98 11.58 -10.99
C ALA A 198 33.43 11.38 -11.01
N PRO A 199 32.72 12.13 -11.87
CA PRO A 199 31.25 12.01 -11.94
C PRO A 199 30.83 10.65 -12.50
N LEU A 200 29.69 10.15 -11.96
CA LEU A 200 28.96 9.00 -12.48
C LEU A 200 27.82 9.50 -13.39
N ASP A 201 27.54 8.77 -14.46
CA ASP A 201 26.36 9.01 -15.30
C ASP A 201 25.09 9.00 -14.42
N PRO A 202 24.28 10.08 -14.43
CA PRO A 202 23.05 10.19 -13.63
C PRO A 202 22.04 9.07 -13.86
N ALA A 203 22.05 8.41 -15.01
CA ALA A 203 21.22 7.25 -15.30
C ALA A 203 21.42 6.10 -14.29
N TRP A 204 22.56 6.02 -13.61
CA TRP A 204 22.85 5.05 -12.56
C TRP A 204 22.40 5.48 -11.15
N ASN A 205 21.68 6.59 -11.02
CA ASN A 205 21.12 7.04 -9.73
C ASN A 205 19.92 7.98 -9.94
N ALA A 206 18.97 7.59 -10.79
CA ALA A 206 17.73 8.34 -11.01
C ALA A 206 16.84 8.25 -9.76
N ARG A 207 16.42 9.40 -9.23
CA ARG A 207 15.64 9.47 -7.98
C ARG A 207 14.13 9.39 -8.24
N ASP A 208 13.40 8.93 -7.24
CA ASP A 208 11.95 8.75 -7.27
C ASP A 208 11.13 10.06 -7.34
N ASP A 209 11.74 11.21 -7.08
CA ASP A 209 11.16 12.55 -7.20
C ASP A 209 11.55 13.28 -8.50
N GLU A 210 12.37 12.65 -9.32
CA GLU A 210 12.79 13.15 -10.63
C GLU A 210 11.95 12.50 -11.75
N ALA A 211 11.86 13.15 -12.90
CA ALA A 211 11.24 12.54 -14.08
C ALA A 211 12.11 11.36 -14.54
N ILE A 212 11.64 10.13 -14.31
CA ILE A 212 12.36 8.91 -14.68
C ILE A 212 12.07 8.60 -16.15
N GLY A 213 13.03 8.95 -17.00
CA GLY A 213 13.00 8.63 -18.43
C GLY A 213 13.27 7.14 -18.72
N ALA A 214 13.18 6.78 -20.01
CA ALA A 214 13.49 5.43 -20.49
C ALA A 214 14.95 5.03 -20.20
N ASP A 215 15.86 5.98 -20.11
CA ASP A 215 17.31 5.79 -19.96
C ASP A 215 17.76 5.54 -18.53
N ALA A 216 16.89 5.65 -17.52
CA ALA A 216 17.24 5.35 -16.15
C ALA A 216 17.68 3.88 -16.01
N ARG A 217 18.95 3.66 -15.64
CA ARG A 217 19.56 2.33 -15.47
C ARG A 217 19.43 1.80 -14.06
N LEU A 218 19.25 2.71 -13.09
CA LEU A 218 18.99 2.41 -11.70
C LEU A 218 18.04 3.46 -11.12
N ILE A 219 17.02 3.02 -10.39
CA ILE A 219 16.08 3.89 -9.68
C ILE A 219 16.37 3.83 -8.18
N HIS A 220 16.39 4.99 -7.53
CA HIS A 220 16.71 5.16 -6.12
C HIS A 220 15.53 5.79 -5.36
N PHE A 221 14.91 5.06 -4.45
CA PHE A 221 13.79 5.48 -3.61
C PHE A 221 14.27 6.25 -2.38
N THR A 222 14.65 7.52 -2.56
CA THR A 222 15.38 8.31 -1.57
C THR A 222 14.60 8.72 -0.35
N THR A 223 13.27 8.82 -0.46
CA THR A 223 12.39 9.40 0.58
C THR A 223 11.77 8.32 1.46
N LEU A 224 12.26 8.15 2.69
CA LEU A 224 11.86 7.07 3.60
C LEU A 224 10.34 6.90 3.80
N HIS A 225 9.56 7.98 3.83
CA HIS A 225 8.12 7.91 4.04
C HIS A 225 7.29 7.73 2.76
N THR A 226 7.97 7.53 1.62
CA THR A 226 7.34 7.13 0.35
C THR A 226 7.84 5.78 -0.16
N GLN A 227 8.78 5.12 0.55
CA GLN A 227 9.30 3.82 0.15
C GLN A 227 8.19 2.77 0.09
N PRO A 228 7.96 2.10 -1.06
CA PRO A 228 6.82 1.20 -1.25
C PRO A 228 6.75 0.03 -0.24
N TRP A 229 7.89 -0.49 0.19
CA TRP A 229 7.98 -1.60 1.17
C TRP A 229 7.76 -1.18 2.62
N ARG A 230 7.61 0.12 2.92
CA ARG A 230 7.25 0.69 4.23
C ARG A 230 8.11 0.17 5.39
N PRO A 231 9.43 0.42 5.41
CA PRO A 231 10.34 -0.18 6.39
C PRO A 231 10.07 0.24 7.85
N PHE A 232 9.47 1.41 8.08
CA PHE A 232 9.24 1.98 9.42
C PHE A 232 7.77 2.46 9.60
N PRO A 233 6.77 1.56 9.55
CA PRO A 233 5.36 1.95 9.61
C PRO A 233 4.97 2.60 10.94
N GLU A 234 5.66 2.27 12.04
CA GLU A 234 5.46 2.91 13.34
C GLU A 234 5.98 4.36 13.39
N ARG A 235 6.95 4.71 12.53
CA ARG A 235 7.61 6.03 12.51
C ARG A 235 6.97 7.01 11.55
N TYR A 236 6.52 6.55 10.38
CA TYR A 236 6.03 7.39 9.30
C TYR A 236 4.60 7.06 8.91
N ALA A 237 3.83 8.08 8.51
CA ALA A 237 2.63 7.92 7.71
C ALA A 237 3.06 7.90 6.24
N TYR A 238 2.92 6.76 5.58
CA TYR A 238 3.43 6.58 4.23
C TYR A 238 2.57 7.26 3.19
N GLN A 239 3.23 7.89 2.23
CA GLN A 239 2.65 8.60 1.10
C GLN A 239 2.88 7.80 -0.19
N PRO A 240 2.12 8.05 -1.26
CA PRO A 240 2.39 7.48 -2.57
C PRO A 240 3.80 7.80 -3.05
N ASN A 241 4.44 6.83 -3.71
CA ASN A 241 5.69 7.05 -4.42
C ASN A 241 5.40 7.17 -5.91
N PRO A 242 5.97 8.14 -6.64
CA PRO A 242 5.70 8.35 -8.06
C PRO A 242 5.97 7.13 -8.95
N VAL A 243 6.94 6.30 -8.56
CA VAL A 243 7.36 5.10 -9.27
C VAL A 243 7.19 3.82 -8.45
N GLY A 244 6.35 3.88 -7.43
CA GLY A 244 6.11 2.76 -6.51
C GLY A 244 5.57 1.51 -7.20
N GLU A 245 4.80 1.67 -8.27
CA GLU A 245 4.26 0.55 -9.05
C GLU A 245 5.36 -0.31 -9.69
N LEU A 246 6.47 0.29 -10.13
CA LEU A 246 7.61 -0.47 -10.67
C LEU A 246 8.22 -1.39 -9.62
N TRP A 247 8.31 -0.92 -8.38
CA TRP A 247 8.83 -1.72 -7.28
C TRP A 247 7.87 -2.87 -6.92
N HIS A 248 6.57 -2.59 -6.83
CA HIS A 248 5.54 -3.61 -6.54
C HIS A 248 5.46 -4.67 -7.63
N ALA A 249 5.60 -4.28 -8.91
CA ALA A 249 5.65 -5.23 -10.03
C ALA A 249 6.83 -6.19 -9.90
N LEU A 250 8.03 -5.69 -9.55
CA LEU A 250 9.21 -6.53 -9.32
C LEU A 250 9.04 -7.46 -8.10
N GLU A 251 8.42 -6.99 -7.03
CA GLU A 251 8.11 -7.83 -5.87
C GLU A 251 7.14 -8.95 -6.23
N ALA A 252 6.08 -8.63 -6.97
CA ALA A 252 5.09 -9.61 -7.43
C ALA A 252 5.73 -10.65 -8.38
N GLU A 253 6.63 -10.22 -9.26
CA GLU A 253 7.37 -11.13 -10.13
C GLU A 253 8.29 -12.06 -9.33
N ALA A 254 9.02 -11.53 -8.34
CA ALA A 254 9.85 -12.32 -7.44
C ALA A 254 9.03 -13.34 -6.63
N ASP A 255 7.83 -12.94 -6.18
CA ASP A 255 6.89 -13.82 -5.49
C ASP A 255 6.41 -14.96 -6.40
N ALA A 256 5.99 -14.65 -7.62
CA ALA A 256 5.52 -15.64 -8.60
C ALA A 256 6.60 -16.68 -8.99
N ARG A 257 7.87 -16.27 -8.93
CA ARG A 257 9.04 -17.13 -9.18
C ARG A 257 9.55 -17.86 -7.93
N GLY A 258 8.97 -17.64 -6.75
CA GLY A 258 9.45 -18.18 -5.49
C GLY A 258 10.88 -17.74 -5.15
N PHE A 259 11.31 -16.56 -5.65
CA PHE A 259 12.69 -16.09 -5.49
C PHE A 259 13.01 -15.76 -4.04
N LEU A 260 14.10 -16.30 -3.53
CA LEU A 260 14.61 -16.10 -2.16
C LEU A 260 16.09 -15.70 -2.20
N THR A 261 16.49 -14.79 -1.34
CA THR A 261 17.88 -14.32 -1.21
C THR A 261 18.75 -15.28 -0.40
N ARG A 262 18.13 -16.11 0.43
CA ARG A 262 18.74 -17.20 1.22
C ARG A 262 18.00 -18.48 0.93
N THR A 263 18.73 -19.59 0.93
CA THR A 263 18.20 -20.93 0.72
C THR A 263 18.87 -21.89 1.70
N ARG A 264 18.45 -23.12 1.72
CA ARG A 264 19.06 -24.17 2.52
C ARG A 264 20.54 -24.37 2.19
N GLU A 265 20.89 -24.27 0.91
CA GLU A 265 22.30 -24.43 0.42
C GLU A 265 23.14 -23.18 0.74
N HIS A 266 22.49 -22.02 0.86
CA HIS A 266 23.13 -20.73 1.09
C HIS A 266 22.45 -19.95 2.23
N PRO A 267 22.47 -20.48 3.46
CA PRO A 267 21.86 -19.82 4.62
C PRO A 267 22.67 -18.60 5.08
N SER A 268 22.16 -17.88 6.07
CA SER A 268 22.93 -16.82 6.72
C SER A 268 24.06 -17.38 7.58
N ASP A 269 25.08 -16.57 7.86
CA ASP A 269 26.18 -16.96 8.73
C ASP A 269 25.74 -17.35 10.16
N ARG A 270 24.59 -16.83 10.61
CA ARG A 270 24.01 -17.15 11.93
C ARG A 270 23.27 -18.48 11.95
N PHE A 271 22.88 -18.97 10.78
CA PHE A 271 22.06 -20.16 10.67
C PHE A 271 22.75 -21.41 11.22
N ALA A 272 24.02 -21.61 10.90
CA ALA A 272 24.76 -22.79 11.35
C ALA A 272 24.83 -22.92 12.87
N ALA A 273 25.07 -21.80 13.57
CA ALA A 273 25.10 -21.77 15.03
C ALA A 273 23.72 -22.00 15.66
N TRP A 274 22.68 -21.42 15.07
CA TRP A 274 21.30 -21.65 15.49
C TRP A 274 20.90 -23.11 15.25
N TRP A 275 21.16 -23.64 14.06
CA TRP A 275 20.83 -25.01 13.68
C TRP A 275 21.51 -26.05 14.55
N ALA A 276 22.79 -25.86 14.88
CA ALA A 276 23.50 -26.72 15.80
C ALA A 276 22.86 -26.82 17.18
N ARG A 277 22.18 -25.75 17.60
CA ARG A 277 21.49 -25.69 18.92
C ARG A 277 20.11 -26.33 18.89
N VAL A 278 19.33 -26.13 17.81
CA VAL A 278 17.89 -26.47 17.78
C VAL A 278 17.52 -27.48 16.68
N GLY A 279 18.36 -27.67 15.66
CA GLY A 279 18.01 -28.43 14.47
C GLY A 279 17.60 -29.87 14.70
N HIS A 280 18.21 -30.52 15.70
CA HIS A 280 17.88 -31.89 16.11
C HIS A 280 16.54 -32.01 16.87
N ALA A 281 16.00 -30.91 17.38
CA ALA A 281 14.71 -30.85 18.08
C ALA A 281 13.55 -30.48 17.15
N ILE A 282 13.83 -30.15 15.87
CA ILE A 282 12.81 -29.72 14.91
C ILE A 282 12.13 -30.92 14.29
N ASP A 283 10.83 -31.05 14.58
CA ASP A 283 9.94 -32.01 13.92
C ASP A 283 9.01 -31.25 12.98
N PHE A 284 9.28 -31.34 11.68
CA PHE A 284 8.46 -30.70 10.64
C PHE A 284 7.08 -31.30 10.46
N ALA A 285 6.79 -32.45 11.07
CA ALA A 285 5.44 -33.07 11.05
C ALA A 285 4.52 -32.45 12.11
N LYS A 286 5.06 -31.70 13.05
CA LYS A 286 4.30 -30.99 14.09
C LYS A 286 4.17 -29.50 13.76
N PRO A 287 3.17 -28.80 14.31
CA PRO A 287 3.08 -27.35 14.20
C PRO A 287 4.42 -26.69 14.54
N ALA A 288 4.89 -25.81 13.67
CA ALA A 288 6.14 -25.10 13.91
C ALA A 288 5.99 -24.23 15.15
N ALA A 289 6.69 -24.62 16.20
CA ALA A 289 6.60 -24.03 17.54
C ALA A 289 7.64 -22.90 17.72
N ASP A 290 8.01 -22.64 18.95
CA ASP A 290 8.89 -21.55 19.42
C ASP A 290 10.24 -21.49 18.69
N TRP A 291 10.74 -22.60 18.15
CA TRP A 291 12.00 -22.63 17.41
C TRP A 291 12.03 -21.70 16.19
N LEU A 292 10.87 -21.51 15.55
CA LEU A 292 10.78 -20.60 14.39
C LEU A 292 10.91 -19.14 14.83
N ALA A 293 10.43 -18.79 16.02
CA ALA A 293 10.59 -17.47 16.59
C ALA A 293 12.05 -17.12 16.92
N GLU A 294 12.87 -18.13 17.21
CA GLU A 294 14.30 -18.00 17.51
C GLU A 294 15.18 -18.09 16.26
N ALA A 295 14.62 -18.51 15.12
CA ALA A 295 15.36 -18.64 13.87
C ALA A 295 15.98 -17.29 13.45
N PRO A 296 17.20 -17.32 12.87
CA PRO A 296 17.77 -16.11 12.32
C PRO A 296 16.82 -15.49 11.30
N ASP A 297 16.51 -14.26 11.52
CA ASP A 297 15.52 -13.49 10.79
C ASP A 297 15.73 -13.49 9.26
N ASP A 298 16.99 -13.60 8.78
CA ASP A 298 17.32 -13.69 7.37
C ASP A 298 16.97 -15.05 6.75
N ASP A 299 16.81 -16.08 7.60
CA ASP A 299 16.52 -17.47 7.18
C ASP A 299 15.04 -17.83 7.30
N VAL A 300 14.25 -17.08 8.08
CA VAL A 300 12.80 -17.31 8.24
C VAL A 300 12.06 -17.43 6.89
N PRO A 301 12.31 -16.61 5.86
CA PRO A 301 11.58 -16.73 4.60
C PRO A 301 11.75 -18.08 3.91
N TRP A 302 12.96 -18.63 3.85
CA TRP A 302 13.17 -19.92 3.21
C TRP A 302 12.72 -21.09 4.09
N LEU A 303 12.82 -20.97 5.43
CA LEU A 303 12.25 -21.95 6.36
C LEU A 303 10.73 -22.05 6.19
N LEU A 304 10.04 -20.93 6.07
CA LEU A 304 8.61 -20.90 5.78
C LEU A 304 8.28 -21.49 4.41
N ALA A 305 9.07 -21.18 3.38
CA ALA A 305 8.90 -21.76 2.05
C ALA A 305 9.07 -23.30 2.07
N GLU A 306 10.04 -23.83 2.83
CA GLU A 306 10.21 -25.27 3.02
C GLU A 306 9.03 -25.90 3.78
N LEU A 307 8.50 -25.25 4.81
CA LEU A 307 7.32 -25.72 5.51
C LEU A 307 6.11 -25.78 4.55
N CYS A 308 5.91 -24.75 3.75
CA CYS A 308 4.84 -24.73 2.74
C CYS A 308 5.03 -25.81 1.67
N ALA A 309 6.26 -26.02 1.18
CA ALA A 309 6.56 -27.03 0.16
C ALA A 309 6.34 -28.48 0.65
N ARG A 310 6.47 -28.73 1.94
CA ARG A 310 6.26 -30.06 2.56
C ARG A 310 4.79 -30.31 2.95
N ALA A 311 4.03 -29.25 3.16
CA ALA A 311 2.64 -29.38 3.54
C ALA A 311 1.79 -29.82 2.36
N ARG A 312 0.83 -30.71 2.60
CA ARG A 312 -0.13 -31.16 1.58
C ARG A 312 -1.36 -30.24 1.49
N GLU A 313 -1.90 -29.85 2.63
CA GLU A 313 -3.16 -29.09 2.72
C GLU A 313 -3.06 -27.86 3.62
N ARG A 314 -2.28 -27.97 4.72
CA ARG A 314 -2.24 -26.91 5.73
C ARG A 314 -0.86 -26.78 6.37
N VAL A 315 -0.49 -25.53 6.65
CA VAL A 315 0.64 -25.17 7.52
C VAL A 315 0.12 -24.56 8.81
N GLU A 316 0.52 -25.10 9.94
CA GLU A 316 0.19 -24.54 11.26
C GLU A 316 1.47 -24.08 11.97
N ILE A 317 1.46 -22.82 12.42
CA ILE A 317 2.58 -22.21 13.14
C ILE A 317 2.06 -21.72 14.48
N ALA A 318 2.75 -22.06 15.57
CA ALA A 318 2.51 -21.50 16.90
C ALA A 318 3.70 -20.64 17.29
N LEU A 319 3.47 -19.41 17.70
CA LEU A 319 4.49 -18.47 18.15
C LEU A 319 4.11 -17.89 19.52
N PRO A 320 5.07 -17.48 20.33
CA PRO A 320 4.82 -16.75 21.57
C PRO A 320 3.99 -15.49 21.33
N ALA A 321 3.30 -15.01 22.36
CA ALA A 321 2.63 -13.72 22.31
C ALA A 321 3.66 -12.62 21.99
N CYS A 322 3.37 -11.81 20.99
CA CYS A 322 4.29 -10.79 20.49
C CYS A 322 3.57 -9.47 20.18
N SER A 323 4.36 -8.44 19.89
CA SER A 323 3.82 -7.13 19.54
C SER A 323 2.93 -7.21 18.28
N ARG A 324 2.03 -6.24 18.13
CA ARG A 324 1.18 -6.14 16.92
C ARG A 324 2.01 -6.02 15.64
N ALA A 325 3.10 -5.26 15.66
CA ALA A 325 3.98 -5.09 14.51
C ALA A 325 4.65 -6.42 14.12
N ASP A 326 5.05 -7.22 15.11
CA ASP A 326 5.63 -8.53 14.88
C ASP A 326 4.59 -9.50 14.30
N ARG A 327 3.35 -9.50 14.80
CA ARG A 327 2.26 -10.31 14.25
C ARG A 327 2.04 -10.04 12.77
N VAL A 328 1.91 -8.76 12.38
CA VAL A 328 1.74 -8.37 10.97
C VAL A 328 2.93 -8.86 10.14
N ARG A 329 4.13 -8.73 10.65
CA ARG A 329 5.36 -9.19 9.97
C ARG A 329 5.35 -10.69 9.71
N TRP A 330 4.93 -11.49 10.69
CA TRP A 330 4.83 -12.93 10.55
C TRP A 330 3.72 -13.36 9.60
N GLU A 331 2.54 -12.72 9.69
CA GLU A 331 1.44 -12.94 8.74
C GLU A 331 1.91 -12.68 7.30
N ASP A 332 2.57 -11.55 7.05
CA ASP A 332 3.05 -11.17 5.72
C ASP A 332 4.10 -12.16 5.19
N ARG A 333 5.01 -12.66 6.04
CA ARG A 333 6.03 -13.64 5.68
C ARG A 333 5.41 -15.00 5.31
N LEU A 334 4.48 -15.49 6.12
CA LEU A 334 3.82 -16.77 5.84
C LEU A 334 2.92 -16.67 4.62
N ALA A 335 2.17 -15.59 4.48
CA ALA A 335 1.38 -15.33 3.28
C ALA A 335 2.24 -15.24 2.02
N ALA A 336 3.44 -14.67 2.10
CA ALA A 336 4.40 -14.61 1.00
C ALA A 336 4.90 -16.01 0.62
N ALA A 337 5.28 -16.83 1.59
CA ALA A 337 5.72 -18.21 1.35
C ALA A 337 4.60 -19.09 0.76
N ALA A 338 3.37 -18.93 1.25
CA ALA A 338 2.22 -19.70 0.80
C ALA A 338 1.73 -19.34 -0.62
N ARG A 339 2.11 -18.16 -1.17
CA ARG A 339 1.73 -17.78 -2.56
C ARG A 339 2.23 -18.74 -3.63
N ALA A 340 3.37 -19.38 -3.41
CA ALA A 340 3.88 -20.43 -4.31
C ALA A 340 3.05 -21.73 -4.26
N HIS A 341 2.14 -21.85 -3.29
CA HIS A 341 1.33 -23.04 -3.05
C HIS A 341 -0.15 -22.65 -2.92
N PRO A 342 -0.84 -22.31 -4.02
CA PRO A 342 -2.18 -21.72 -3.99
C PRO A 342 -3.26 -22.64 -3.38
N ALA A 343 -3.05 -23.95 -3.39
CA ALA A 343 -3.96 -24.93 -2.76
C ALA A 343 -3.76 -25.04 -1.23
N LEU A 344 -2.74 -24.37 -0.66
CA LEU A 344 -2.37 -24.52 0.74
C LEU A 344 -3.14 -23.53 1.62
N SER A 345 -3.77 -24.01 2.68
CA SER A 345 -4.26 -23.18 3.78
C SER A 345 -3.17 -23.02 4.86
N TRP A 346 -3.21 -21.92 5.60
CA TRP A 346 -2.28 -21.72 6.70
C TRP A 346 -2.94 -21.08 7.91
N THR A 347 -2.38 -21.38 9.07
CA THR A 347 -2.80 -20.82 10.35
C THR A 347 -1.57 -20.45 11.17
N ILE A 348 -1.59 -19.27 11.77
CA ILE A 348 -0.56 -18.80 12.70
C ILE A 348 -1.21 -18.37 14.03
N ARG A 349 -0.72 -18.91 15.13
CA ARG A 349 -1.17 -18.60 16.48
C ARG A 349 -0.09 -17.78 17.21
N PHE A 350 -0.51 -16.74 17.90
CA PHE A 350 0.34 -15.90 18.74
C PHE A 350 -0.23 -15.88 20.17
N GLY A 351 0.14 -16.84 21.02
CA GLY A 351 -0.58 -17.09 22.25
C GLY A 351 -2.05 -17.41 21.96
N ASP A 352 -2.99 -16.59 22.46
CA ASP A 352 -4.43 -16.78 22.24
C ASP A 352 -4.95 -16.20 20.91
N ALA A 353 -4.17 -15.36 20.24
CA ALA A 353 -4.57 -14.74 18.97
C ALA A 353 -4.24 -15.66 17.80
N LEU A 354 -5.22 -15.85 16.91
CA LEU A 354 -5.09 -16.70 15.73
C LEU A 354 -5.30 -15.87 14.46
N ARG A 355 -4.52 -16.20 13.42
CA ARG A 355 -4.69 -15.69 12.05
C ARG A 355 -4.63 -16.85 11.07
N SER A 356 -5.40 -16.75 10.00
CA SER A 356 -5.44 -17.77 8.94
C SER A 356 -5.45 -17.13 7.56
N GLY A 357 -5.01 -17.87 6.56
CA GLY A 357 -4.97 -17.43 5.16
C GLY A 357 -4.77 -18.61 4.20
N GLY A 358 -4.43 -18.28 2.93
CA GLY A 358 -4.29 -19.28 1.88
C GLY A 358 -5.62 -19.79 1.35
N ALA A 359 -5.61 -20.97 0.78
CA ALA A 359 -6.80 -21.59 0.18
C ALA A 359 -7.93 -21.80 1.19
N TRP A 360 -9.15 -21.64 0.71
CA TRP A 360 -10.35 -22.01 1.47
C TRP A 360 -10.55 -23.52 1.41
N SER A 361 -10.41 -24.19 2.54
CA SER A 361 -10.40 -25.65 2.63
C SER A 361 -11.75 -26.28 3.01
N GLN A 362 -12.81 -25.45 3.18
CA GLN A 362 -14.13 -25.96 3.53
C GLN A 362 -14.97 -26.23 2.28
N PRO A 363 -15.81 -27.29 2.27
CA PRO A 363 -16.68 -27.59 1.13
C PRO A 363 -17.83 -26.58 0.96
N THR A 364 -18.13 -25.80 1.99
CA THR A 364 -19.17 -24.76 1.97
C THR A 364 -18.56 -23.37 1.83
N PRO A 365 -19.27 -22.41 1.20
CA PRO A 365 -18.80 -21.03 1.13
C PRO A 365 -18.62 -20.42 2.53
N PRO A 366 -17.79 -19.38 2.67
CA PRO A 366 -17.59 -18.69 3.94
C PRO A 366 -18.89 -18.18 4.54
N ARG A 367 -19.08 -18.35 5.85
CA ARG A 367 -20.18 -17.72 6.59
C ARG A 367 -19.92 -16.23 6.74
N VAL A 368 -20.81 -15.41 6.19
CA VAL A 368 -20.66 -13.95 6.18
C VAL A 368 -21.66 -13.28 7.10
N TRP A 369 -21.18 -12.41 7.99
CA TRP A 369 -22.03 -11.48 8.72
C TRP A 369 -21.87 -10.06 8.19
N VAL A 370 -23.01 -9.42 7.88
CA VAL A 370 -23.07 -8.01 7.46
C VAL A 370 -23.56 -7.18 8.63
N LEU A 371 -22.71 -6.33 9.18
CA LEU A 371 -23.08 -5.45 10.28
C LEU A 371 -23.77 -4.21 9.76
N ARG A 372 -25.05 -4.03 10.11
CA ARG A 372 -25.89 -2.94 9.68
C ARG A 372 -26.23 -2.01 10.86
N ASP A 373 -25.81 -0.75 10.76
CA ASP A 373 -26.25 0.33 11.66
C ASP A 373 -27.47 1.09 11.09
N ASP A 374 -27.93 2.12 11.81
CA ASP A 374 -29.06 3.00 11.47
C ASP A 374 -28.81 3.93 10.26
N ARG A 375 -27.66 3.81 9.58
CA ARG A 375 -27.28 4.67 8.46
C ARG A 375 -27.48 3.98 7.11
N PRO A 376 -28.47 4.40 6.30
CA PRO A 376 -28.78 3.74 5.03
C PRO A 376 -27.57 3.62 4.10
N GLY A 377 -26.76 4.69 3.95
CA GLY A 377 -25.58 4.64 3.06
C GLY A 377 -24.49 3.67 3.51
N ASN A 378 -24.36 3.37 4.82
CA ASN A 378 -23.47 2.32 5.29
C ASN A 378 -24.05 0.93 4.97
N ALA A 379 -25.35 0.76 5.20
CA ALA A 379 -26.05 -0.48 4.91
C ALA A 379 -25.96 -0.83 3.41
N THR A 380 -26.20 0.14 2.53
CA THR A 380 -26.09 -0.04 1.07
C THR A 380 -24.70 -0.52 0.64
N GLN A 381 -23.63 0.09 1.18
CA GLN A 381 -22.27 -0.34 0.85
C GLN A 381 -21.97 -1.76 1.33
N ALA A 382 -22.34 -2.09 2.58
CA ALA A 382 -22.08 -3.39 3.15
C ALA A 382 -22.84 -4.51 2.44
N LEU A 383 -24.12 -4.28 2.14
CA LEU A 383 -24.96 -5.23 1.40
C LEU A 383 -24.51 -5.33 -0.07
N GLY A 384 -24.13 -4.23 -0.70
CA GLY A 384 -23.61 -4.23 -2.08
C GLY A 384 -22.36 -5.10 -2.23
N LEU A 385 -21.45 -5.10 -1.26
CA LEU A 385 -20.32 -6.02 -1.26
C LEU A 385 -20.76 -7.46 -1.00
N ALA A 386 -21.65 -7.70 -0.04
CA ALA A 386 -22.11 -9.05 0.28
C ALA A 386 -22.81 -9.72 -0.93
N GLU A 387 -23.64 -8.94 -1.64
CA GLU A 387 -24.30 -9.39 -2.88
C GLU A 387 -23.29 -9.66 -4.01
N ALA A 388 -22.28 -8.80 -4.16
CA ALA A 388 -21.22 -8.98 -5.17
C ALA A 388 -20.32 -10.20 -4.89
N LEU A 389 -20.19 -10.62 -3.63
CA LEU A 389 -19.50 -11.86 -3.27
C LEU A 389 -20.26 -13.13 -3.66
N SER A 390 -21.58 -13.05 -3.80
CA SER A 390 -22.47 -14.19 -4.12
C SER A 390 -22.37 -15.34 -3.10
N TRP A 391 -21.99 -15.05 -1.85
CA TRP A 391 -21.99 -16.01 -0.74
C TRP A 391 -23.22 -15.83 0.14
N PRO A 392 -23.70 -16.90 0.81
CA PRO A 392 -24.73 -16.76 1.83
C PRO A 392 -24.28 -15.77 2.93
N TYR A 393 -25.14 -14.83 3.29
CA TYR A 393 -24.83 -13.88 4.33
C TYR A 393 -26.01 -13.68 5.29
N GLU A 394 -25.67 -13.34 6.53
CA GLU A 394 -26.61 -12.97 7.58
C GLU A 394 -26.44 -11.50 7.95
N VAL A 395 -27.54 -10.75 8.01
CA VAL A 395 -27.56 -9.36 8.42
C VAL A 395 -27.74 -9.25 9.93
N LYS A 396 -26.74 -8.67 10.62
CA LYS A 396 -26.80 -8.35 12.05
C LYS A 396 -27.13 -6.88 12.25
N TYR A 397 -28.33 -6.59 12.70
CA TYR A 397 -28.81 -5.24 12.97
C TYR A 397 -28.22 -4.72 14.29
N LEU A 398 -27.58 -3.56 14.26
CA LEU A 398 -26.92 -2.93 15.41
C LEU A 398 -27.61 -1.62 15.77
N ARG A 399 -28.25 -1.57 16.91
CA ARG A 399 -28.81 -0.32 17.44
C ARG A 399 -27.77 0.41 18.27
N CYS A 400 -27.39 1.62 17.82
CA CYS A 400 -26.32 2.38 18.45
C CYS A 400 -26.80 3.17 19.66
N ARG A 401 -26.03 3.10 20.77
CA ARG A 401 -26.18 3.95 21.96
C ARG A 401 -25.36 5.25 21.84
N ALA A 402 -25.52 6.18 22.79
CA ALA A 402 -24.75 7.42 22.85
C ALA A 402 -23.21 7.17 22.90
N ALA A 403 -22.78 6.12 23.57
CA ALA A 403 -21.38 5.71 23.63
C ALA A 403 -20.74 5.47 22.24
N ALA A 404 -21.52 5.13 21.21
CA ALA A 404 -21.03 5.02 19.84
C ALA A 404 -20.47 6.34 19.26
N ARG A 405 -20.65 7.48 19.94
CA ARG A 405 -20.05 8.77 19.58
C ARG A 405 -18.58 8.89 19.99
N LEU A 406 -18.15 8.11 20.97
CA LEU A 406 -16.75 8.06 21.41
C LEU A 406 -15.82 7.62 20.27
N HIS A 407 -14.56 8.03 20.32
CA HIS A 407 -13.57 7.61 19.35
C HIS A 407 -13.30 6.10 19.48
N ASN A 408 -13.11 5.37 18.36
CA ASN A 408 -12.94 3.92 18.36
C ASN A 408 -11.74 3.44 19.21
N ARG A 409 -10.73 4.28 19.39
CA ARG A 409 -9.61 3.98 20.28
C ARG A 409 -10.04 3.77 21.75
N TRP A 410 -11.09 4.48 22.19
CA TRP A 410 -11.65 4.33 23.53
C TRP A 410 -12.64 3.17 23.61
N LEU A 411 -13.34 2.89 22.52
CA LEU A 411 -14.26 1.76 22.43
C LEU A 411 -13.52 0.43 22.33
N GLY A 412 -12.37 0.40 21.64
CA GLY A 412 -11.63 -0.83 21.38
C GLY A 412 -12.46 -1.91 20.72
N ALA A 413 -12.14 -3.17 20.99
CA ALA A 413 -12.91 -4.32 20.57
C ALA A 413 -14.03 -4.56 21.62
N SER A 414 -15.17 -3.87 21.51
CA SER A 414 -16.23 -3.95 22.51
C SER A 414 -17.62 -3.72 21.95
N LEU A 415 -18.63 -4.10 22.74
CA LEU A 415 -20.05 -3.87 22.47
C LEU A 415 -20.61 -2.61 23.19
N LEU A 416 -19.77 -1.78 23.80
CA LEU A 416 -20.19 -0.58 24.54
C LEU A 416 -21.00 0.41 23.71
N GLY A 417 -20.75 0.46 22.40
CA GLY A 417 -21.41 1.36 21.45
C GLY A 417 -22.81 0.93 21.01
N ILE A 418 -23.26 -0.29 21.34
CA ILE A 418 -24.54 -0.83 20.89
C ILE A 418 -25.46 -1.17 22.06
N ASP A 419 -26.73 -1.17 21.78
CA ASP A 419 -27.78 -1.71 22.62
C ASP A 419 -27.93 -3.22 22.35
N ARG A 420 -27.55 -4.05 23.31
CA ARG A 420 -27.54 -5.52 23.15
C ARG A 420 -28.95 -6.11 23.13
N GLU A 421 -29.90 -5.51 23.81
CA GLU A 421 -31.26 -6.01 23.91
C GLU A 421 -32.06 -5.82 22.62
N THR A 422 -31.79 -4.72 21.92
CA THR A 422 -32.50 -4.35 20.69
C THR A 422 -31.69 -4.56 19.41
N SER A 423 -30.45 -5.06 19.54
CA SER A 423 -29.60 -5.50 18.41
C SER A 423 -29.73 -6.99 18.15
N SER A 424 -29.39 -7.44 16.94
CA SER A 424 -29.30 -8.85 16.63
C SER A 424 -28.32 -9.59 17.55
N PRO A 425 -28.62 -10.84 17.97
CA PRO A 425 -27.68 -11.63 18.78
C PRO A 425 -26.35 -11.84 18.05
N LEU A 426 -25.27 -11.66 18.80
CA LEU A 426 -23.89 -11.86 18.32
C LEU A 426 -23.28 -13.07 19.06
N GLU A 427 -23.66 -14.26 18.65
CA GLU A 427 -23.35 -15.54 19.31
C GLU A 427 -22.84 -16.58 18.31
N PRO A 428 -22.09 -17.61 18.75
CA PRO A 428 -21.69 -18.72 17.88
C PRO A 428 -22.90 -19.38 17.18
N PRO A 429 -22.66 -19.96 16.02
CA PRO A 429 -21.40 -20.15 15.32
C PRO A 429 -20.89 -18.86 14.67
N TRP A 430 -19.61 -18.51 14.98
CA TRP A 430 -19.00 -17.28 14.50
C TRP A 430 -18.83 -17.26 12.99
N PRO A 431 -18.87 -16.06 12.36
CA PRO A 431 -18.63 -15.91 10.93
C PRO A 431 -17.17 -16.11 10.57
N ASP A 432 -16.91 -16.46 9.31
CA ASP A 432 -15.58 -16.46 8.70
C ASP A 432 -15.20 -15.07 8.18
N LEU A 433 -16.23 -14.33 7.73
CA LEU A 433 -16.09 -12.96 7.21
C LEU A 433 -17.10 -12.03 7.89
N VAL A 434 -16.62 -10.87 8.34
CA VAL A 434 -17.45 -9.74 8.81
C VAL A 434 -17.30 -8.58 7.87
N ILE A 435 -18.40 -8.12 7.29
CA ILE A 435 -18.48 -6.89 6.49
C ILE A 435 -19.03 -5.78 7.37
N ALA A 436 -18.23 -4.75 7.62
CA ALA A 436 -18.56 -3.65 8.51
C ALA A 436 -18.42 -2.30 7.80
N ALA A 437 -19.50 -1.53 7.69
CA ALA A 437 -19.46 -0.24 7.06
C ALA A 437 -19.56 0.91 8.08
N GLY A 438 -18.61 1.83 7.99
CA GLY A 438 -18.56 3.02 8.83
C GLY A 438 -17.96 2.81 10.22
N ARG A 439 -17.81 3.90 10.97
CA ARG A 439 -17.06 3.93 12.24
C ARG A 439 -17.72 3.14 13.37
N ARG A 440 -19.06 3.11 13.43
CA ARG A 440 -19.79 2.54 14.57
C ARG A 440 -19.76 1.02 14.61
N THR A 441 -19.66 0.38 13.45
CA THR A 441 -19.62 -1.09 13.32
C THR A 441 -18.23 -1.66 13.55
N ALA A 442 -17.17 -0.85 13.41
CA ALA A 442 -15.79 -1.30 13.54
C ALA A 442 -15.43 -1.89 14.92
N PRO A 443 -15.79 -1.30 16.08
CA PRO A 443 -15.56 -1.89 17.39
C PRO A 443 -16.26 -3.25 17.56
N VAL A 444 -17.47 -3.39 17.03
CA VAL A 444 -18.25 -4.63 17.08
C VAL A 444 -17.59 -5.72 16.23
N ALA A 445 -17.14 -5.37 15.01
CA ALA A 445 -16.41 -6.31 14.16
C ALA A 445 -15.12 -6.82 14.81
N GLN A 446 -14.38 -5.94 15.48
CA GLN A 446 -13.19 -6.31 16.24
C GLN A 446 -13.51 -7.20 17.45
N TRP A 447 -14.63 -6.92 18.13
CA TRP A 447 -15.12 -7.77 19.21
C TRP A 447 -15.49 -9.18 18.71
N ILE A 448 -16.20 -9.30 17.57
CA ILE A 448 -16.51 -10.58 16.94
C ILE A 448 -15.23 -11.35 16.61
N ARG A 449 -14.22 -10.67 16.07
CA ARG A 449 -12.91 -11.29 15.83
C ARG A 449 -12.28 -11.81 17.11
N ALA A 450 -12.28 -11.02 18.18
CA ALA A 450 -11.74 -11.47 19.47
C ALA A 450 -12.51 -12.66 20.01
N SER A 451 -13.84 -12.63 19.97
CA SER A 451 -14.71 -13.71 20.45
C SER A 451 -14.58 -15.00 19.59
N SER A 452 -14.27 -14.86 18.30
CA SER A 452 -13.97 -15.99 17.41
C SER A 452 -12.52 -16.47 17.50
N GLN A 453 -11.75 -16.02 18.51
CA GLN A 453 -10.32 -16.33 18.68
C GLN A 453 -9.46 -15.91 17.45
N GLY A 454 -9.87 -14.87 16.75
CA GLY A 454 -9.16 -14.35 15.59
C GLY A 454 -9.52 -15.00 14.24
N ARG A 455 -10.41 -15.96 14.20
CA ARG A 455 -10.84 -16.63 12.95
C ARG A 455 -11.59 -15.72 12.00
N ALA A 456 -12.51 -14.89 12.52
CA ALA A 456 -13.28 -13.98 11.70
C ALA A 456 -12.39 -12.91 11.04
N ARG A 457 -12.39 -12.86 9.71
CA ARG A 457 -11.74 -11.80 8.94
C ARG A 457 -12.67 -10.60 8.81
N ILE A 458 -12.12 -9.40 8.71
CA ILE A 458 -12.91 -8.17 8.67
C ILE A 458 -12.60 -7.37 7.43
N VAL A 459 -13.65 -7.06 6.66
CA VAL A 459 -13.63 -6.04 5.61
C VAL A 459 -14.36 -4.80 6.11
N ALA A 460 -13.63 -3.69 6.22
CA ALA A 460 -14.18 -2.42 6.64
C ALA A 460 -14.45 -1.52 5.44
N LEU A 461 -15.65 -0.95 5.34
CA LEU A 461 -16.08 -0.11 4.23
C LEU A 461 -16.25 1.33 4.65
N GLY A 462 -15.95 2.23 3.71
CA GLY A 462 -16.13 3.65 3.85
C GLY A 462 -15.00 4.36 4.57
N ARG A 463 -14.85 5.64 4.29
CA ARG A 463 -13.77 6.54 4.74
C ARG A 463 -13.73 6.83 6.23
N LYS A 464 -14.74 6.43 6.98
CA LYS A 464 -14.94 6.87 8.38
C LYS A 464 -14.38 5.91 9.40
N THR A 465 -13.69 4.87 8.98
CA THR A 465 -12.88 4.07 9.87
C THR A 465 -11.71 4.95 10.31
N GLY A 466 -11.91 5.70 11.38
CA GLY A 466 -10.86 6.45 12.05
C GLY A 466 -9.87 5.54 12.76
N ASP A 467 -9.73 4.30 12.28
CA ASP A 467 -8.90 3.26 12.81
C ASP A 467 -7.78 2.99 11.81
N ASP A 468 -6.65 2.61 12.32
CA ASP A 468 -5.52 2.16 11.55
C ASP A 468 -5.92 0.98 10.64
N ALA A 469 -5.62 1.07 9.36
CA ALA A 469 -5.97 0.05 8.38
C ALA A 469 -5.43 -1.35 8.72
N GLU A 470 -4.37 -1.42 9.52
CA GLU A 470 -3.81 -2.69 10.02
C GLU A 470 -4.76 -3.45 10.97
N GLN A 471 -5.81 -2.80 11.49
CA GLN A 471 -6.81 -3.47 12.33
C GLN A 471 -7.77 -4.36 11.55
N PHE A 472 -7.78 -4.25 10.23
CA PHE A 472 -8.69 -4.96 9.33
C PHE A 472 -7.90 -5.81 8.33
N ASP A 473 -8.53 -6.82 7.75
CA ASP A 473 -7.90 -7.62 6.70
C ASP A 473 -7.95 -6.89 5.36
N ARG A 474 -9.05 -6.15 5.10
CA ARG A 474 -9.15 -5.18 4.01
C ARG A 474 -9.94 -3.95 4.46
N VAL A 475 -9.58 -2.81 3.90
CA VAL A 475 -10.30 -1.53 4.06
C VAL A 475 -10.61 -0.98 2.69
N VAL A 476 -11.89 -0.80 2.38
CA VAL A 476 -12.34 -0.19 1.13
C VAL A 476 -12.64 1.27 1.36
N THR A 477 -12.00 2.16 0.63
CA THR A 477 -12.09 3.61 0.84
C THR A 477 -12.13 4.34 -0.49
N PRO A 478 -13.13 5.21 -0.72
CA PRO A 478 -13.16 6.04 -1.91
C PRO A 478 -11.98 7.02 -1.99
N SER A 479 -11.43 7.23 -3.19
CA SER A 479 -10.25 8.08 -3.47
C SER A 479 -10.40 9.51 -2.97
N TYR A 480 -11.61 10.08 -3.06
CA TYR A 480 -11.93 11.42 -2.57
C TYR A 480 -11.88 11.57 -1.03
N ALA A 481 -11.73 10.46 -0.29
CA ALA A 481 -11.46 10.50 1.15
C ALA A 481 -10.03 10.95 1.48
N ARG A 482 -9.11 10.93 0.51
CA ARG A 482 -7.72 11.41 0.61
C ARG A 482 -6.95 10.76 1.76
N LEU A 483 -7.15 9.45 1.97
CA LEU A 483 -6.39 8.68 2.95
C LEU A 483 -5.08 8.16 2.32
N PHE A 484 -4.10 7.90 3.18
CA PHE A 484 -2.79 7.43 2.72
C PHE A 484 -2.85 5.99 2.22
N PRO A 485 -2.00 5.63 1.23
CA PRO A 485 -1.93 4.26 0.73
C PRO A 485 -1.55 3.29 1.85
N HIS A 486 -2.15 2.09 1.81
CA HIS A 486 -1.86 1.02 2.75
C HIS A 486 -2.04 -0.33 2.04
N PRO A 487 -1.19 -1.36 2.28
CA PRO A 487 -1.30 -2.67 1.62
C PRO A 487 -2.67 -3.36 1.79
N ARG A 488 -3.37 -3.05 2.87
CA ARG A 488 -4.72 -3.57 3.15
C ARG A 488 -5.84 -2.65 2.66
N ARG A 489 -5.54 -1.50 2.04
CA ARG A 489 -6.54 -0.57 1.52
C ARG A 489 -6.77 -0.80 0.04
N ILE A 490 -8.04 -0.96 -0.31
CA ILE A 490 -8.53 -0.95 -1.68
C ILE A 490 -9.14 0.43 -1.88
N GLU A 491 -8.63 1.17 -2.85
CA GLU A 491 -9.15 2.48 -3.21
C GLU A 491 -10.17 2.32 -4.33
N THR A 492 -11.36 2.92 -4.14
CA THR A 492 -12.45 2.90 -5.11
C THR A 492 -12.73 4.31 -5.62
N GLY A 493 -13.30 4.43 -6.80
CA GLY A 493 -13.74 5.72 -7.33
C GLY A 493 -14.92 6.28 -6.56
N GLY A 494 -15.91 5.42 -6.26
CA GLY A 494 -17.12 5.78 -5.52
C GLY A 494 -17.44 4.82 -4.38
N PRO A 495 -18.53 5.08 -3.65
CA PRO A 495 -19.04 4.15 -2.66
C PRO A 495 -19.67 2.93 -3.35
N LEU A 496 -19.54 1.75 -2.76
CA LEU A 496 -20.23 0.55 -3.25
C LEU A 496 -21.77 0.72 -3.10
N HIS A 497 -22.51 0.08 -4.01
CA HIS A 497 -23.97 0.19 -4.08
C HIS A 497 -24.63 -1.15 -4.37
N ARG A 498 -25.99 -1.16 -4.37
CA ARG A 498 -26.82 -2.36 -4.56
C ARG A 498 -27.54 -2.41 -5.91
N VAL A 499 -27.26 -1.51 -6.82
CA VAL A 499 -27.90 -1.49 -8.13
C VAL A 499 -27.37 -2.70 -8.95
N THR A 500 -28.25 -3.67 -9.20
CA THR A 500 -27.98 -4.85 -10.00
C THR A 500 -28.95 -4.90 -11.20
N ARG A 501 -28.64 -5.70 -12.22
CA ARG A 501 -29.52 -5.88 -13.38
C ARG A 501 -30.88 -6.43 -12.98
N ASP A 502 -30.93 -7.40 -12.07
CA ASP A 502 -32.15 -8.00 -11.60
C ASP A 502 -33.02 -7.03 -10.80
N ALA A 503 -32.37 -6.20 -9.93
CA ALA A 503 -33.08 -5.17 -9.18
C ALA A 503 -33.68 -4.09 -10.11
N LEU A 504 -32.97 -3.75 -11.19
CA LEU A 504 -33.47 -2.81 -12.19
C LEU A 504 -34.57 -3.40 -13.05
N ALA A 505 -34.45 -4.68 -13.48
CA ALA A 505 -35.48 -5.36 -14.24
C ALA A 505 -36.80 -5.42 -13.44
N LYS A 506 -36.72 -5.84 -12.18
CA LYS A 506 -37.87 -5.84 -11.28
C LYS A 506 -38.48 -4.43 -11.10
N ALA A 507 -37.64 -3.42 -10.89
CA ALA A 507 -38.11 -2.04 -10.76
C ALA A 507 -38.69 -1.50 -12.08
N ALA A 508 -38.18 -1.95 -13.23
CA ALA A 508 -38.75 -1.57 -14.54
C ALA A 508 -40.18 -2.10 -14.69
N GLU A 509 -40.43 -3.37 -14.30
CA GLU A 509 -41.78 -3.93 -14.31
C GLU A 509 -42.71 -3.24 -13.31
N GLU A 510 -42.23 -3.01 -12.09
CA GLU A 510 -43.03 -2.39 -11.01
C GLU A 510 -43.47 -0.94 -11.35
N TRP A 511 -42.62 -0.22 -12.09
CA TRP A 511 -42.87 1.19 -12.45
C TRP A 511 -43.30 1.42 -13.90
N ALA A 512 -43.57 0.34 -14.67
CA ALA A 512 -43.92 0.42 -16.09
C ALA A 512 -45.11 1.30 -16.36
N ASP A 513 -46.20 1.12 -15.61
CA ASP A 513 -47.45 1.89 -15.79
C ASP A 513 -47.30 3.42 -15.58
N ARG A 514 -46.27 3.83 -14.81
CA ARG A 514 -46.09 5.26 -14.43
C ARG A 514 -44.93 5.92 -15.18
N LEU A 515 -43.95 5.16 -15.69
CA LEU A 515 -42.74 5.67 -16.30
C LEU A 515 -42.50 5.09 -17.70
N GLY A 516 -43.06 3.92 -18.01
CA GLY A 516 -42.71 3.15 -19.21
C GLY A 516 -43.17 3.85 -20.52
N ASP A 517 -44.36 4.44 -20.54
CA ASP A 517 -44.93 5.05 -21.75
C ASP A 517 -44.48 6.51 -21.96
N ALA A 518 -43.58 7.03 -21.11
CA ALA A 518 -43.11 8.39 -21.22
C ALA A 518 -42.27 8.59 -22.52
N PRO A 519 -42.50 9.64 -23.30
CA PRO A 519 -41.75 9.93 -24.53
C PRO A 519 -40.24 10.07 -24.27
N ALA A 520 -39.44 9.48 -25.15
CA ALA A 520 -38.00 9.62 -25.12
C ALA A 520 -37.56 10.99 -25.73
N PRO A 521 -36.38 11.52 -25.32
CA PRO A 521 -35.49 11.01 -24.27
C PRO A 521 -36.03 11.21 -22.86
N ARG A 522 -35.91 10.21 -22.01
CA ARG A 522 -36.35 10.25 -20.60
C ARG A 522 -35.21 10.68 -19.70
N ILE A 523 -35.32 11.83 -19.09
CA ILE A 523 -34.27 12.42 -18.24
C ILE A 523 -34.65 12.31 -16.77
N ALA A 524 -33.86 11.62 -15.94
CA ALA A 524 -34.10 11.61 -14.49
C ALA A 524 -33.19 12.62 -13.77
N VAL A 525 -33.83 13.50 -13.00
CA VAL A 525 -33.16 14.48 -12.13
C VAL A 525 -33.11 13.93 -10.71
N LEU A 526 -31.93 13.61 -10.24
CA LEU A 526 -31.69 13.05 -8.91
C LEU A 526 -31.17 14.16 -7.98
N VAL A 527 -32.04 14.69 -7.10
CA VAL A 527 -31.72 15.84 -6.27
C VAL A 527 -31.23 15.40 -4.89
N GLY A 528 -29.96 15.64 -4.59
CA GLY A 528 -29.35 15.40 -3.29
C GLY A 528 -29.81 16.39 -2.22
N GLY A 529 -28.92 17.21 -1.71
CA GLY A 529 -29.21 18.22 -0.71
C GLY A 529 -27.96 18.81 -0.07
N THR A 530 -28.10 19.67 0.87
CA THR A 530 -26.98 20.27 1.60
C THR A 530 -26.19 19.17 2.30
N SER A 531 -24.95 18.92 1.87
CA SER A 531 -24.09 17.86 2.39
C SER A 531 -22.62 18.21 2.32
N GLY A 532 -21.91 17.99 3.41
CA GLY A 532 -20.47 18.20 3.46
C GLY A 532 -20.08 19.63 3.09
N GLN A 533 -19.35 19.77 1.98
CA GLN A 533 -18.84 21.05 1.49
C GLN A 533 -19.87 21.88 0.71
N TYR A 534 -20.95 21.27 0.20
CA TYR A 534 -21.90 21.92 -0.68
C TYR A 534 -23.15 22.43 0.03
N ARG A 535 -23.72 23.50 -0.52
CA ARG A 535 -24.99 24.06 -0.14
C ARG A 535 -26.01 23.86 -1.26
N LEU A 536 -27.18 23.36 -0.90
CA LEU A 536 -28.36 23.34 -1.74
C LEU A 536 -29.55 23.85 -0.90
N GLY A 537 -29.66 25.18 -0.80
CA GLY A 537 -30.77 25.88 -0.15
C GLY A 537 -31.88 26.18 -1.14
N PRO A 538 -32.93 26.94 -0.70
CA PRO A 538 -34.07 27.27 -1.57
C PRO A 538 -33.69 28.00 -2.86
N ALA A 539 -32.75 28.94 -2.81
CA ALA A 539 -32.33 29.69 -4.00
C ALA A 539 -31.62 28.77 -5.04
N GLU A 540 -30.65 27.94 -4.57
CA GLU A 540 -29.95 27.01 -5.44
C GLU A 540 -30.91 25.93 -5.97
N ALA A 541 -31.87 25.51 -5.18
CA ALA A 541 -32.85 24.52 -5.59
C ALA A 541 -33.83 25.10 -6.66
N ALA A 542 -34.21 26.36 -6.56
CA ALA A 542 -34.98 27.04 -7.60
C ALA A 542 -34.18 27.14 -8.90
N GLN A 543 -32.93 27.57 -8.85
CA GLN A 543 -32.05 27.63 -10.03
C GLN A 543 -31.87 26.24 -10.72
N LEU A 544 -31.72 25.19 -9.94
CA LEU A 544 -31.70 23.81 -10.47
C LEU A 544 -33.02 23.47 -11.15
N GLY A 545 -34.17 23.81 -10.54
CA GLY A 545 -35.48 23.57 -11.10
C GLY A 545 -35.70 24.29 -12.44
N GLU A 546 -35.34 25.59 -12.52
CA GLU A 546 -35.39 26.38 -13.74
C GLU A 546 -34.50 25.80 -14.85
N ALA A 547 -33.27 25.43 -14.52
CA ALA A 547 -32.33 24.82 -15.46
C ALA A 547 -32.85 23.48 -16.01
N CYS A 548 -33.45 22.65 -15.14
CA CYS A 548 -34.08 21.40 -15.55
C CYS A 548 -35.33 21.61 -16.40
N ALA A 549 -36.17 22.61 -16.05
CA ALA A 549 -37.33 22.97 -16.86
C ALA A 549 -36.93 23.46 -18.28
N GLN A 550 -35.86 24.24 -18.39
CA GLN A 550 -35.27 24.62 -19.69
C GLN A 550 -34.77 23.42 -20.49
N LEU A 551 -34.05 22.52 -19.82
CA LEU A 551 -33.58 21.30 -20.43
C LEU A 551 -34.70 20.40 -20.96
N ALA A 552 -35.80 20.25 -20.17
CA ALA A 552 -36.98 19.48 -20.56
C ALA A 552 -37.60 20.04 -21.86
N ARG A 553 -37.81 21.36 -21.92
CA ARG A 553 -38.34 22.04 -23.13
C ARG A 553 -37.42 21.88 -24.36
N ALA A 554 -36.11 21.96 -24.14
CA ALA A 554 -35.14 21.86 -25.21
C ALA A 554 -34.94 20.41 -25.76
N SER A 555 -35.15 19.42 -24.90
CA SER A 555 -34.95 18.00 -25.28
C SER A 555 -36.14 17.39 -26.02
N GLY A 556 -37.36 17.98 -25.86
CA GLY A 556 -38.60 17.44 -26.44
C GLY A 556 -39.04 16.09 -25.86
N GLY A 557 -38.38 15.60 -24.81
CA GLY A 557 -38.67 14.34 -24.14
C GLY A 557 -39.34 14.50 -22.80
N SER A 558 -39.29 13.45 -21.98
CA SER A 558 -39.89 13.39 -20.65
C SER A 558 -38.90 13.65 -19.56
N MET A 559 -39.33 14.37 -18.52
CA MET A 559 -38.50 14.57 -17.32
C MET A 559 -39.13 13.90 -16.11
N PHE A 560 -38.30 13.18 -15.40
CA PHE A 560 -38.59 12.59 -14.08
C PHE A 560 -37.77 13.29 -13.03
N ALA A 561 -38.27 13.52 -11.82
CA ALA A 561 -37.47 14.07 -10.75
C ALA A 561 -37.78 13.39 -9.41
N THR A 562 -36.74 13.20 -8.61
CA THR A 562 -36.91 12.80 -7.21
C THR A 562 -36.02 13.64 -6.30
N THR A 563 -36.59 14.01 -5.14
CA THR A 563 -35.86 14.73 -4.09
C THR A 563 -35.37 13.79 -3.01
N SER A 564 -34.45 14.25 -2.17
CA SER A 564 -33.89 13.45 -1.07
C SER A 564 -34.22 14.05 0.29
N ARG A 565 -34.07 13.22 1.33
CA ARG A 565 -34.20 13.64 2.74
C ARG A 565 -33.36 14.88 3.09
N ARG A 566 -32.19 15.05 2.45
CA ARG A 566 -31.22 16.10 2.76
C ARG A 566 -31.56 17.46 2.16
N LEU A 567 -32.53 17.51 1.22
CA LEU A 567 -32.91 18.74 0.57
C LEU A 567 -33.67 19.67 1.55
N GLY A 568 -34.52 19.09 2.40
CA GLY A 568 -35.33 19.81 3.36
C GLY A 568 -36.58 20.45 2.73
N ARG A 569 -37.59 20.80 3.54
CA ARG A 569 -38.89 21.22 3.06
C ARG A 569 -38.85 22.48 2.18
N ALA A 570 -38.15 23.53 2.63
CA ALA A 570 -38.12 24.81 1.90
C ALA A 570 -37.43 24.68 0.53
N ALA A 571 -36.31 24.00 0.44
CA ALA A 571 -35.61 23.79 -0.83
C ALA A 571 -36.37 22.80 -1.74
N THR A 572 -37.05 21.79 -1.18
CA THR A 572 -37.97 20.93 -1.94
C THR A 572 -39.11 21.74 -2.57
N ALA A 573 -39.75 22.60 -1.81
CA ALA A 573 -40.81 23.45 -2.33
C ALA A 573 -40.32 24.38 -3.45
N ALA A 574 -39.16 25.04 -3.24
CA ALA A 574 -38.55 25.93 -4.24
C ALA A 574 -38.21 25.18 -5.54
N PHE A 575 -37.58 23.98 -5.45
CA PHE A 575 -37.28 23.13 -6.60
C PHE A 575 -38.56 22.74 -7.35
N CYS A 576 -39.58 22.23 -6.65
CA CYS A 576 -40.81 21.76 -7.26
C CYS A 576 -41.60 22.90 -7.92
N THR A 577 -41.58 24.10 -7.35
CA THR A 577 -42.22 25.29 -7.98
C THR A 577 -41.46 25.71 -9.23
N ALA A 578 -40.12 25.71 -9.20
CA ALA A 578 -39.30 26.19 -10.32
C ALA A 578 -39.23 25.20 -11.49
N ILE A 579 -39.25 23.90 -11.21
CA ILE A 579 -39.23 22.87 -12.28
C ILE A 579 -40.59 22.82 -13.00
N GLY A 580 -41.69 23.19 -12.34
CA GLY A 580 -43.02 23.20 -12.90
C GLY A 580 -43.63 21.82 -13.11
N GLU A 581 -44.51 21.71 -14.11
CA GLU A 581 -45.11 20.44 -14.52
C GLU A 581 -44.12 19.62 -15.33
N ILE A 582 -43.87 18.39 -14.89
CA ILE A 582 -43.02 17.39 -15.56
C ILE A 582 -43.74 16.03 -15.54
N HIS A 583 -43.27 15.08 -16.33
CA HIS A 583 -43.92 13.78 -16.48
C HIS A 583 -44.09 13.05 -15.15
N PHE A 584 -43.03 13.06 -14.32
CA PHE A 584 -43.09 12.42 -13.00
C PHE A 584 -42.27 13.20 -11.96
N LEU A 585 -42.89 13.58 -10.83
CA LEU A 585 -42.25 14.29 -9.71
C LEU A 585 -42.50 13.55 -8.39
N HIS A 586 -41.44 13.02 -7.80
CA HIS A 586 -41.48 12.41 -6.49
C HIS A 586 -40.86 13.35 -5.43
N ARG A 587 -41.63 13.65 -4.39
CA ARG A 587 -41.18 14.39 -3.22
C ARG A 587 -40.89 13.41 -2.10
N TRP A 588 -39.62 13.32 -1.68
CA TRP A 588 -39.24 12.44 -0.61
C TRP A 588 -40.02 12.73 0.68
N THR A 589 -40.62 11.72 1.27
CA THR A 589 -41.25 11.72 2.59
C THR A 589 -40.70 10.63 3.46
N PRO A 590 -40.70 10.78 4.83
CA PRO A 590 -40.33 9.68 5.72
C PRO A 590 -41.30 8.51 5.52
N ASP A 591 -40.73 7.30 5.55
CA ASP A 591 -41.46 6.01 5.52
C ASP A 591 -42.37 5.80 4.28
N ASP A 592 -42.03 6.42 3.16
CA ASP A 592 -42.72 6.21 1.89
C ASP A 592 -42.43 4.79 1.35
N PRO A 593 -43.42 3.88 1.30
CA PRO A 593 -43.27 2.54 0.79
C PRO A 593 -43.07 2.50 -0.72
N SER A 594 -43.42 3.57 -1.45
CA SER A 594 -43.41 3.64 -2.91
C SER A 594 -42.24 4.47 -3.44
N ASN A 595 -41.01 4.25 -2.93
CA ASN A 595 -39.83 4.97 -3.37
C ASN A 595 -39.47 4.64 -4.83
N PRO A 596 -39.64 5.59 -5.78
CA PRO A 596 -39.43 5.30 -7.22
C PRO A 596 -37.99 5.27 -7.66
N TYR A 597 -37.03 5.39 -6.76
CA TYR A 597 -35.63 5.62 -7.09
C TYR A 597 -35.05 4.59 -8.08
N LEU A 598 -35.27 3.30 -7.84
CA LEU A 598 -34.83 2.24 -8.76
C LEU A 598 -35.63 2.24 -10.08
N GLY A 599 -36.93 2.57 -10.04
CA GLY A 599 -37.75 2.76 -11.24
C GLY A 599 -37.21 3.89 -12.12
N LEU A 600 -36.82 5.01 -11.50
CA LEU A 600 -36.19 6.13 -12.24
C LEU A 600 -34.85 5.71 -12.87
N LEU A 601 -34.02 4.96 -12.12
CA LEU A 601 -32.77 4.40 -12.68
C LEU A 601 -33.02 3.42 -13.81
N ALA A 602 -34.10 2.65 -13.76
CA ALA A 602 -34.42 1.66 -14.77
C ALA A 602 -34.94 2.29 -16.09
N HIS A 603 -35.81 3.31 -15.99
CA HIS A 603 -36.52 3.89 -17.14
C HIS A 603 -35.82 5.10 -17.79
N ALA A 604 -34.95 5.83 -17.08
CA ALA A 604 -34.31 7.01 -17.64
C ALA A 604 -33.26 6.68 -18.69
N ASP A 605 -33.21 7.43 -19.78
CA ASP A 605 -32.21 7.35 -20.82
C ASP A 605 -30.95 8.20 -20.46
N ALA A 606 -31.12 9.23 -19.61
CA ALA A 606 -30.04 10.06 -19.09
C ALA A 606 -30.33 10.60 -17.70
N PHE A 607 -29.29 11.08 -17.00
CA PHE A 607 -29.38 11.57 -15.65
C PHE A 607 -28.82 12.99 -15.47
N VAL A 608 -29.49 13.80 -14.67
CA VAL A 608 -28.93 15.03 -14.08
C VAL A 608 -28.87 14.83 -12.57
N ILE A 609 -27.66 14.92 -11.99
CA ILE A 609 -27.42 14.60 -10.59
C ILE A 609 -26.72 15.77 -9.91
N THR A 610 -27.18 16.18 -8.74
CA THR A 610 -26.49 17.21 -7.95
C THR A 610 -25.14 16.70 -7.41
N GLY A 611 -24.09 17.51 -7.52
CA GLY A 611 -22.70 17.13 -7.22
C GLY A 611 -22.39 16.76 -5.76
N ASP A 612 -23.38 16.89 -4.83
CA ASP A 612 -23.20 16.51 -3.42
C ASP A 612 -23.42 15.01 -3.14
N SER A 613 -24.05 14.28 -4.07
CA SER A 613 -24.54 12.92 -3.82
C SER A 613 -23.65 11.84 -4.40
N GLU A 614 -22.59 11.48 -3.68
CA GLU A 614 -21.65 10.42 -4.07
C GLU A 614 -22.32 9.08 -4.39
N SER A 615 -23.40 8.72 -3.65
CA SER A 615 -24.11 7.45 -3.87
C SER A 615 -24.91 7.47 -5.18
N MET A 616 -25.67 8.53 -5.43
CA MET A 616 -26.45 8.66 -6.66
C MET A 616 -25.54 8.70 -7.90
N LEU A 617 -24.38 9.38 -7.78
CA LEU A 617 -23.36 9.40 -8.85
C LEU A 617 -22.83 8.00 -9.12
N ALA A 618 -22.42 7.25 -8.08
CA ALA A 618 -21.91 5.90 -8.26
C ALA A 618 -22.94 4.94 -8.85
N GLU A 619 -24.20 5.03 -8.38
CA GLU A 619 -25.30 4.20 -8.85
C GLU A 619 -25.66 4.49 -10.32
N ALA A 620 -25.79 5.77 -10.70
CA ALA A 620 -26.16 6.14 -12.06
C ALA A 620 -25.01 5.88 -13.07
N THR A 621 -23.76 6.19 -12.70
CA THR A 621 -22.61 5.96 -13.61
C THR A 621 -22.33 4.47 -13.83
N SER A 622 -22.75 3.59 -12.91
CA SER A 622 -22.64 2.14 -13.12
C SER A 622 -23.50 1.61 -14.28
N LEU A 623 -24.50 2.39 -14.70
CA LEU A 623 -25.41 1.99 -15.77
C LEU A 623 -24.86 2.23 -17.19
N GLY A 624 -23.81 3.02 -17.33
CA GLY A 624 -23.24 3.39 -18.65
C GLY A 624 -24.10 4.36 -19.45
N ARG A 625 -25.18 4.91 -18.88
CA ARG A 625 -26.02 5.93 -19.50
C ARG A 625 -25.44 7.32 -19.29
N PRO A 626 -25.79 8.32 -20.12
CA PRO A 626 -25.33 9.69 -19.98
C PRO A 626 -25.65 10.29 -18.61
N VAL A 627 -24.65 10.83 -17.93
CA VAL A 627 -24.77 11.48 -16.61
C VAL A 627 -24.21 12.90 -16.67
N ALA A 628 -25.04 13.89 -16.31
CA ALA A 628 -24.62 15.28 -16.12
C ALA A 628 -24.58 15.64 -14.64
N ILE A 629 -23.44 16.17 -14.16
CA ILE A 629 -23.29 16.61 -12.76
C ILE A 629 -23.63 18.10 -12.65
N TYR A 630 -24.68 18.41 -11.88
CA TYR A 630 -25.05 19.79 -11.60
C TYR A 630 -24.16 20.37 -10.50
N PRO A 631 -23.45 21.48 -10.75
CA PRO A 631 -22.52 22.07 -9.80
C PRO A 631 -23.27 22.75 -8.65
N LEU A 632 -22.74 22.64 -7.43
CA LEU A 632 -23.30 23.27 -6.24
C LEU A 632 -22.29 24.22 -5.57
N PRO A 633 -22.74 25.34 -4.99
CA PRO A 633 -21.84 26.28 -4.30
C PRO A 633 -21.32 25.69 -2.98
N VAL A 634 -20.08 26.05 -2.65
CA VAL A 634 -19.43 25.63 -1.40
C VAL A 634 -19.93 26.48 -0.21
N ARG A 635 -20.23 25.84 0.92
CA ARG A 635 -20.74 26.48 2.15
C ARG A 635 -19.69 27.38 2.82
N ALA A 636 -20.04 28.61 3.13
CA ALA A 636 -19.18 29.55 3.84
C ALA A 636 -18.81 29.08 5.27
N SER A 637 -19.74 28.50 6.02
CA SER A 637 -19.53 27.99 7.39
C SER A 637 -18.60 26.80 7.50
N PHE A 638 -18.33 26.13 6.39
CA PHE A 638 -17.42 24.98 6.34
C PHE A 638 -15.95 25.39 6.20
N ARG A 639 -15.67 26.66 5.91
CA ARG A 639 -14.35 27.13 5.46
C ARG A 639 -13.25 27.01 6.51
N TRP A 640 -13.49 27.38 7.79
CA TRP A 640 -12.42 27.38 8.80
C TRP A 640 -12.01 25.96 9.22
N LEU A 641 -12.98 25.04 9.44
CA LEU A 641 -12.69 23.66 9.79
C LEU A 641 -12.06 22.90 8.61
N SER A 642 -12.53 23.18 7.40
CA SER A 642 -11.92 22.62 6.19
C SER A 642 -10.52 23.20 5.95
N ALA A 643 -10.29 24.49 6.23
CA ALA A 643 -8.98 25.11 6.16
C ALA A 643 -7.99 24.48 7.15
N PHE A 644 -8.41 24.23 8.40
CA PHE A 644 -7.58 23.50 9.37
C PHE A 644 -7.25 22.08 8.88
N ARG A 645 -8.24 21.32 8.42
CA ARG A 645 -8.05 19.96 7.90
C ARG A 645 -7.17 19.95 6.67
N GLU A 646 -7.33 20.92 5.80
CA GLU A 646 -6.49 21.10 4.61
C GLU A 646 -5.06 21.48 4.98
N TRP A 647 -4.87 22.35 5.99
CA TRP A 647 -3.56 22.64 6.53
C TRP A 647 -2.88 21.38 7.09
N VAL A 648 -3.60 20.57 7.89
CA VAL A 648 -3.07 19.30 8.41
C VAL A 648 -2.70 18.36 7.26
N TRP A 649 -3.55 18.26 6.24
CA TRP A 649 -3.29 17.39 5.10
C TRP A 649 -2.09 17.86 4.28
N ARG A 650 -1.99 19.16 3.98
CA ARG A 650 -0.83 19.73 3.26
C ARG A 650 0.47 19.51 4.03
N ARG A 651 0.45 19.67 5.34
CA ARG A 651 1.62 19.38 6.18
C ARG A 651 1.96 17.89 6.18
N ALA A 652 0.97 17.04 6.26
CA ALA A 652 1.14 15.58 6.24
C ALA A 652 1.68 15.06 4.90
N THR A 653 1.34 15.71 3.78
CA THR A 653 1.78 15.33 2.43
C THR A 653 2.98 16.14 1.93
N ALA A 654 3.45 17.11 2.71
CA ALA A 654 4.60 17.91 2.35
C ALA A 654 5.86 17.04 2.16
N LYS A 655 6.62 17.35 1.13
CA LYS A 655 7.93 16.75 0.84
C LYS A 655 9.01 17.84 1.10
N PRO A 656 9.30 18.17 2.37
CA PRO A 656 10.24 19.23 2.68
C PRO A 656 11.64 18.85 2.20
N LEU A 657 12.32 19.78 1.53
CA LEU A 657 13.67 19.58 1.05
C LEU A 657 14.68 19.73 2.19
N GLY A 658 15.70 18.90 2.17
CA GLY A 658 16.87 19.03 3.02
C GLY A 658 17.86 20.08 2.49
N PRO A 659 18.98 20.30 3.21
CA PRO A 659 20.01 21.27 2.80
C PRO A 659 20.62 21.02 1.41
N ARG A 660 20.42 19.84 0.86
CA ARG A 660 20.93 19.40 -0.45
C ARG A 660 19.89 19.43 -1.56
N GLY A 661 18.72 20.05 -1.32
CA GLY A 661 17.62 20.06 -2.29
C GLY A 661 16.91 18.71 -2.49
N THR A 662 17.23 17.69 -1.67
CA THR A 662 16.57 16.36 -1.73
C THR A 662 15.48 16.25 -0.67
N PRO A 663 14.39 15.52 -0.92
CA PRO A 663 13.37 15.30 0.09
C PRO A 663 13.93 14.65 1.35
N ARG A 664 13.62 15.20 2.51
CA ARG A 664 14.00 14.66 3.80
C ARG A 664 12.84 13.88 4.44
N PRO A 665 13.12 12.95 5.37
CA PRO A 665 12.05 12.29 6.13
C PRO A 665 11.19 13.28 6.91
N GLN A 666 9.90 12.97 7.04
CA GLN A 666 8.97 13.77 7.85
C GLN A 666 9.43 13.88 9.31
N ARG A 667 9.39 15.09 9.87
CA ARG A 667 9.79 15.39 11.25
C ARG A 667 8.79 16.36 11.90
N GLY A 668 8.77 16.40 13.24
CA GLY A 668 7.97 17.39 13.99
C GLY A 668 6.51 17.44 13.55
N VAL A 669 6.06 18.61 13.12
CA VAL A 669 4.67 18.91 12.74
C VAL A 669 4.20 18.06 11.55
N GLU A 670 5.01 17.85 10.53
CA GLU A 670 4.67 17.05 9.35
C GLU A 670 4.34 15.61 9.76
N ARG A 671 5.21 15.00 10.57
CA ARG A 671 5.03 13.65 11.11
C ARG A 671 3.80 13.56 12.01
N TRP A 672 3.60 14.56 12.88
CA TRP A 672 2.42 14.64 13.74
C TRP A 672 1.14 14.70 12.91
N CYS A 673 1.07 15.58 11.92
CA CYS A 673 -0.07 15.70 11.00
C CYS A 673 -0.35 14.38 10.28
N GLY A 674 0.69 13.72 9.74
CA GLY A 674 0.57 12.42 9.08
C GLY A 674 -0.01 11.36 10.00
N LYS A 675 0.52 11.22 11.21
CA LYS A 675 0.01 10.26 12.21
C LYS A 675 -1.38 10.62 12.74
N ALA A 676 -1.74 11.90 12.82
CA ALA A 676 -3.08 12.33 13.20
C ALA A 676 -4.13 11.90 12.16
N ILE A 677 -3.80 11.95 10.88
CA ILE A 677 -4.67 11.44 9.80
C ILE A 677 -4.73 9.92 9.81
N GLU A 678 -3.59 9.24 9.86
CA GLU A 678 -3.52 7.78 9.84
C GLU A 678 -4.30 7.14 11.00
N ARG A 679 -4.20 7.74 12.19
CA ARG A 679 -4.93 7.30 13.39
C ARG A 679 -6.37 7.80 13.48
N GLY A 680 -6.86 8.55 12.48
CA GLY A 680 -8.22 9.04 12.40
C GLY A 680 -8.59 10.19 13.34
N TYR A 681 -7.61 10.83 14.01
CA TYR A 681 -7.86 12.02 14.84
C TYR A 681 -8.27 13.22 13.98
N VAL A 682 -7.61 13.40 12.85
CA VAL A 682 -7.97 14.42 11.87
C VAL A 682 -8.34 13.70 10.57
N ARG A 683 -9.51 14.01 10.04
CA ARG A 683 -9.96 13.50 8.75
C ARG A 683 -9.69 14.53 7.69
N PRO A 684 -9.01 14.20 6.60
CA PRO A 684 -8.88 15.10 5.47
C PRO A 684 -10.25 15.62 5.02
N THR A 685 -10.29 16.81 4.49
CA THR A 685 -11.50 17.34 3.88
C THR A 685 -11.89 16.42 2.75
N ARG A 686 -13.17 16.03 2.72
CA ARG A 686 -13.74 15.26 1.64
C ARG A 686 -13.72 16.12 0.39
N ASP A 687 -13.12 15.63 -0.65
CA ASP A 687 -12.92 16.35 -1.90
C ASP A 687 -13.75 15.68 -3.01
N LEU A 688 -15.03 16.03 -3.09
CA LEU A 688 -15.90 15.48 -4.13
C LEU A 688 -15.54 16.00 -5.52
N ASP A 689 -14.82 17.12 -5.63
CA ASP A 689 -14.34 17.59 -6.92
C ASP A 689 -13.38 16.57 -7.55
N ARG A 690 -12.62 15.80 -6.73
CA ARG A 690 -11.86 14.66 -7.22
C ARG A 690 -12.72 13.55 -7.80
N LEU A 691 -13.85 13.24 -7.16
CA LEU A 691 -14.80 12.27 -7.72
C LEU A 691 -15.32 12.77 -9.05
N HIS A 692 -15.76 14.05 -9.11
CA HIS A 692 -16.28 14.63 -10.36
C HIS A 692 -15.21 14.59 -11.46
N THR A 693 -13.98 15.04 -11.17
CA THR A 693 -12.86 15.01 -12.13
C THR A 693 -12.58 13.59 -12.61
N ALA A 694 -12.51 12.61 -11.71
CA ALA A 694 -12.28 11.22 -12.09
C ALA A 694 -13.41 10.64 -12.97
N LEU A 695 -14.67 11.02 -12.70
CA LEU A 695 -15.81 10.65 -13.54
C LEU A 695 -15.74 11.31 -14.93
N PHE A 696 -15.29 12.57 -14.99
CA PHE A 696 -15.12 13.30 -16.26
C PHE A 696 -13.96 12.72 -17.09
N GLU A 697 -12.81 12.47 -16.48
CA GLU A 697 -11.63 11.89 -17.12
C GLU A 697 -11.90 10.49 -17.69
N ARG A 698 -12.72 9.70 -17.01
CA ARG A 698 -13.14 8.37 -17.49
C ARG A 698 -14.29 8.39 -18.50
N GLY A 699 -14.90 9.53 -18.74
CA GLY A 699 -16.09 9.65 -19.58
C GLY A 699 -17.37 9.06 -18.98
N ALA A 700 -17.37 8.76 -17.66
CA ALA A 700 -18.52 8.21 -16.97
C ALA A 700 -19.58 9.29 -16.65
N ALA A 701 -19.19 10.55 -16.57
CA ALA A 701 -20.09 11.71 -16.42
C ALA A 701 -19.52 12.94 -17.14
N ARG A 702 -20.33 14.00 -17.22
CA ARG A 702 -19.96 15.31 -17.77
C ARG A 702 -20.48 16.45 -16.88
N PRO A 703 -19.89 17.64 -16.94
CA PRO A 703 -20.48 18.82 -16.33
C PRO A 703 -21.85 19.11 -16.94
N PHE A 704 -22.80 19.56 -16.12
CA PHE A 704 -24.09 20.04 -16.60
C PHE A 704 -23.92 21.34 -17.40
N THR A 705 -24.37 21.36 -18.64
CA THR A 705 -24.24 22.51 -19.56
C THR A 705 -25.60 23.11 -19.96
N GLY A 706 -26.70 22.59 -19.43
CA GLY A 706 -28.04 23.00 -19.83
C GLY A 706 -28.56 22.30 -21.10
N SER A 707 -27.75 21.46 -21.73
CA SER A 707 -28.12 20.65 -22.89
C SER A 707 -28.21 19.16 -22.53
N PHE A 708 -28.97 18.41 -23.33
CA PHE A 708 -29.08 16.95 -23.16
C PHE A 708 -27.72 16.27 -23.37
N PRO A 709 -27.25 15.45 -22.44
CA PRO A 709 -26.01 14.70 -22.61
C PRO A 709 -26.23 13.56 -23.60
N VAL A 710 -25.67 13.67 -24.79
CA VAL A 710 -25.89 12.74 -25.93
C VAL A 710 -24.93 11.54 -25.93
N ALA A 711 -23.80 11.64 -25.27
CA ALA A 711 -22.78 10.57 -25.34
C ALA A 711 -23.04 9.51 -24.26
N GLU A 712 -23.03 8.24 -24.68
CA GLU A 712 -23.00 7.11 -23.73
C GLU A 712 -21.87 7.28 -22.74
N GLY A 713 -22.16 6.98 -21.48
CA GLY A 713 -21.16 6.98 -20.42
C GLY A 713 -20.39 5.66 -20.39
N VAL A 714 -19.14 5.72 -19.96
CA VAL A 714 -18.38 4.51 -19.65
C VAL A 714 -18.85 3.99 -18.30
N PRO A 715 -19.37 2.75 -18.19
CA PRO A 715 -19.81 2.19 -16.91
C PRO A 715 -18.67 2.18 -15.89
N TRP A 716 -18.96 2.63 -14.70
CA TRP A 716 -18.00 2.57 -13.60
C TRP A 716 -18.58 1.90 -12.36
N ASP A 717 -18.09 0.70 -12.07
CA ASP A 717 -18.52 -0.10 -10.93
C ASP A 717 -17.33 -0.88 -10.34
N ASP A 718 -16.87 -0.45 -9.17
CA ASP A 718 -15.74 -1.06 -8.48
C ASP A 718 -16.12 -2.33 -7.68
N ARG A 719 -17.41 -2.74 -7.64
CA ARG A 719 -17.87 -3.86 -6.80
C ARG A 719 -17.20 -5.18 -7.17
N ALA A 720 -17.06 -5.45 -8.46
CA ALA A 720 -16.45 -6.69 -8.95
C ALA A 720 -14.99 -6.81 -8.54
N GLU A 721 -14.23 -5.72 -8.66
CA GLU A 721 -12.83 -5.65 -8.25
C GLU A 721 -12.67 -5.84 -6.74
N VAL A 722 -13.49 -5.13 -5.94
CA VAL A 722 -13.48 -5.27 -4.48
C VAL A 722 -13.88 -6.69 -4.07
N ALA A 723 -14.90 -7.28 -4.70
CA ALA A 723 -15.32 -8.66 -4.42
C ALA A 723 -14.20 -9.66 -4.78
N ALA A 724 -13.53 -9.49 -5.92
CA ALA A 724 -12.38 -10.32 -6.31
C ALA A 724 -11.24 -10.22 -5.28
N ALA A 725 -10.90 -9.02 -4.82
CA ALA A 725 -9.89 -8.82 -3.78
C ALA A 725 -10.28 -9.46 -2.44
N VAL A 726 -11.55 -9.46 -2.09
CA VAL A 726 -12.06 -10.14 -0.88
C VAL A 726 -12.06 -11.66 -1.05
N ARG A 727 -12.47 -12.20 -2.21
CA ARG A 727 -12.37 -13.64 -2.50
C ARG A 727 -10.90 -14.10 -2.41
N ALA A 728 -9.99 -13.38 -3.05
CA ALA A 728 -8.56 -13.68 -2.97
C ALA A 728 -8.03 -13.63 -1.52
N MET A 729 -8.46 -12.64 -0.73
CA MET A 729 -8.13 -12.57 0.69
C MET A 729 -8.67 -13.79 1.44
N MET A 730 -9.86 -14.27 1.13
CA MET A 730 -10.48 -15.44 1.76
C MET A 730 -9.91 -16.76 1.23
N GLY A 731 -9.14 -16.74 0.13
CA GLY A 731 -8.60 -17.93 -0.52
C GLY A 731 -9.66 -18.74 -1.27
N VAL A 732 -10.76 -18.11 -1.66
CA VAL A 732 -11.80 -18.68 -2.50
C VAL A 732 -11.57 -18.19 -3.92
N ALA A 733 -11.37 -19.12 -4.85
CA ALA A 733 -11.16 -18.84 -6.27
C ALA A 733 -12.40 -18.22 -6.93
#